data_858fc72d6049dbfb214b0c0a06c6862e
#
_entry.id   858fc72d6049dbfb214b0c0a06c6862e
#
_cell.length_a   1.000
_cell.length_b   1.000
_cell.length_c   1.000
_cell.angle_alpha   90.00
_cell.angle_beta   90.00
_cell.angle_gamma   90.00
#
_symmetry.space_group_name_H-M   'P 1'
#
loop_
_entity.id
_entity.type
_entity.pdbx_description
1 polymer ?
#
loop_
_entity_poly.entity_id
_entity_poly.type
_entity_poly.pdbx_seq_one_letter_code
_entity_poly.pdbx_strand_id
1 'polypeptide(L)'
;MALEKYTDTYYLPLEGVHSEHCALIVDNGLGKIKQIGTHKIELNNQRAVITTDNKEAVAEAIRAIKDLGYGVTTVRRTFPVLGMSCASCASSAESITAAQNGVVDAAVNFATGNLTVEYLPNMINPTQLQEAIQSAGYDLLIAEDDSQQETLEAIHEKKFSELKKRTTWAIILALPVMIIGMFFMHAPYANIIMFVLTTPIVFWIGRDFYINAWKQARHRSANMDTLVALSTGIAYIFSVFNMLFPQFWEERGLEAHVYFEAAAVIIAFILLGKLLEEKAKGNTSEAIKKLMGLQPKTVTLIMPDGSEQLTDINKVVTDHVLLVKPGEKIAVDGIVTSGSSYVDESMLTGESLPVGKTEGEKVFAGTINQKGSFRFRAVNVGKDTMLAHIIKMVQDAQGSKAPVQKLVDKIAGIFVPVVIVIAIITFVLWMLLGGDNSLVQGLLAAVSVLVIACPCALGLATPTAIMVGVGKGAEQGILIKDAESLELAKKVNTIVLDKTGTITEGKPQVNAIKWTNENPTAQQVLFSIEKQSEHPLADAVVRYYENTAPVSLDTFESLTGMGAKGAYLGETYFVGNKKLLAENKIEISPELRQRAVEWGEQANTVVWFADNRHALCVIAISDKVKDTSVEAIQQLQQMGIDVYMLTGDNEATAGAIASQTGIPNFRAEMLPQHKADFIRELQHNGKLVAMVGDGINDSTALATADVSIAMGKGSDIAMDVAKMTII
;
A
#
# COMPACT_ATOMS: atom_id res chain seq x y z
N MET A 1 42.57 -22.55 5.67
CA MET A 1 41.41 -21.82 5.15
C MET A 1 40.18 -22.59 5.66
N ALA A 2 39.62 -22.18 6.80
CA ALA A 2 38.47 -22.85 7.40
C ALA A 2 37.25 -22.48 6.56
N LEU A 3 36.60 -23.48 5.98
CA LEU A 3 35.23 -23.37 5.43
C LEU A 3 34.31 -23.10 6.63
N GLU A 4 33.94 -21.85 6.83
CA GLU A 4 32.83 -21.52 7.70
C GLU A 4 31.60 -22.27 7.20
N LYS A 5 31.04 -23.11 8.04
CA LYS A 5 29.85 -23.91 7.77
C LYS A 5 28.64 -22.99 7.79
N TYR A 6 28.25 -22.45 6.65
CA TYR A 6 26.89 -21.91 6.50
C TYR A 6 25.89 -23.08 6.55
N THR A 7 24.90 -23.00 7.43
CA THR A 7 24.00 -24.12 7.75
C THR A 7 22.73 -24.10 6.93
N ASP A 8 22.24 -22.92 6.51
CA ASP A 8 20.97 -22.79 5.83
C ASP A 8 21.12 -22.63 4.31
N THR A 9 20.37 -23.46 3.57
CA THR A 9 20.32 -23.43 2.10
C THR A 9 18.98 -22.89 1.64
N TYR A 10 19.00 -21.89 0.77
CA TYR A 10 17.83 -21.26 0.19
C TYR A 10 17.74 -21.53 -1.30
N TYR A 11 16.53 -21.84 -1.76
CA TYR A 11 16.21 -22.12 -3.16
C TYR A 11 15.35 -20.97 -3.70
N LEU A 12 15.94 -20.10 -4.52
CA LEU A 12 15.29 -18.94 -5.10
C LEU A 12 14.78 -19.29 -6.51
N PRO A 13 13.45 -19.44 -6.72
CA PRO A 13 12.89 -19.70 -8.05
C PRO A 13 13.14 -18.48 -8.94
N LEU A 14 13.75 -18.69 -10.11
CA LEU A 14 14.13 -17.64 -11.05
C LEU A 14 13.11 -17.52 -12.18
N GLU A 15 12.77 -16.28 -12.53
CA GLU A 15 11.96 -15.94 -13.68
C GLU A 15 12.79 -15.17 -14.72
N GLY A 16 12.60 -15.49 -16.00
CA GLY A 16 13.31 -14.83 -17.10
C GLY A 16 14.73 -15.33 -17.37
N VAL A 17 15.24 -16.32 -16.60
CA VAL A 17 16.58 -16.91 -16.76
C VAL A 17 16.47 -18.16 -17.62
N HIS A 18 16.60 -18.03 -18.95
CA HIS A 18 16.38 -19.12 -19.90
C HIS A 18 17.67 -19.58 -20.63
N SER A 19 18.80 -18.92 -20.41
CA SER A 19 20.06 -19.24 -21.10
C SER A 19 21.24 -19.28 -20.12
N GLU A 20 22.33 -19.96 -20.51
CA GLU A 20 23.59 -19.97 -19.75
C GLU A 20 24.15 -18.55 -19.55
N HIS A 21 23.93 -17.65 -20.52
CA HIS A 21 24.37 -16.28 -20.43
C HIS A 21 23.59 -15.51 -19.32
N CYS A 22 22.27 -15.67 -19.24
CA CYS A 22 21.45 -15.10 -18.17
C CYS A 22 21.86 -15.66 -16.79
N ALA A 23 22.11 -16.98 -16.73
CA ALA A 23 22.58 -17.63 -15.51
C ALA A 23 23.91 -17.06 -15.01
N LEU A 24 24.86 -16.82 -15.93
CA LEU A 24 26.16 -16.22 -15.60
C LEU A 24 26.03 -14.79 -15.07
N ILE A 25 25.09 -13.98 -15.60
CA ILE A 25 24.83 -12.63 -15.11
C ILE A 25 24.32 -12.67 -13.67
N VAL A 26 23.35 -13.54 -13.38
CA VAL A 26 22.78 -13.72 -12.03
C VAL A 26 23.84 -14.26 -11.07
N ASP A 27 24.64 -15.25 -11.49
CA ASP A 27 25.71 -15.84 -10.69
C ASP A 27 26.75 -14.79 -10.29
N ASN A 28 27.20 -13.97 -11.25
CA ASN A 28 28.09 -12.84 -10.98
C ASN A 28 27.49 -11.77 -10.06
N GLY A 29 26.19 -11.55 -10.15
CA GLY A 29 25.48 -10.65 -9.25
C GLY A 29 25.48 -11.14 -7.81
N LEU A 30 25.14 -12.40 -7.60
CA LEU A 30 25.13 -13.07 -6.29
C LEU A 30 26.53 -13.15 -5.67
N GLY A 31 27.58 -13.36 -6.49
CA GLY A 31 28.95 -13.39 -6.05
C GLY A 31 29.50 -12.08 -5.44
N LYS A 32 28.80 -10.96 -5.64
CA LYS A 32 29.17 -9.67 -5.04
C LYS A 32 28.68 -9.51 -3.60
N ILE A 33 27.77 -10.35 -3.15
CA ILE A 33 27.15 -10.28 -1.82
C ILE A 33 28.04 -11.04 -0.83
N LYS A 34 28.74 -10.31 0.02
CA LYS A 34 29.75 -10.85 0.94
C LYS A 34 29.23 -11.86 1.97
N GLN A 35 27.93 -11.85 2.25
CA GLN A 35 27.29 -12.68 3.28
C GLN A 35 26.73 -14.00 2.71
N ILE A 36 26.88 -14.28 1.43
CA ILE A 36 26.55 -15.55 0.79
C ILE A 36 27.79 -16.44 0.79
N GLY A 37 27.66 -17.64 1.35
CA GLY A 37 28.76 -18.62 1.42
C GLY A 37 29.05 -19.28 0.09
N THR A 38 28.04 -19.96 -0.47
CA THR A 38 28.11 -20.56 -1.81
C THR A 38 26.84 -20.18 -2.59
N HIS A 39 26.99 -20.03 -3.89
CA HIS A 39 25.87 -19.83 -4.81
C HIS A 39 26.06 -20.68 -6.07
N LYS A 40 24.94 -21.10 -6.64
CA LYS A 40 24.90 -21.91 -7.86
C LYS A 40 23.57 -21.67 -8.58
N ILE A 41 23.64 -21.44 -9.88
CA ILE A 41 22.42 -21.35 -10.70
C ILE A 41 22.14 -22.72 -11.33
N GLU A 42 20.96 -23.26 -11.06
CA GLU A 42 20.45 -24.51 -11.64
C GLU A 42 19.42 -24.18 -12.73
N LEU A 43 19.90 -24.03 -13.97
CA LEU A 43 19.08 -23.66 -15.12
C LEU A 43 17.95 -24.66 -15.38
N ASN A 44 18.21 -25.95 -15.25
CA ASN A 44 17.22 -27.01 -15.47
C ASN A 44 16.05 -26.93 -14.47
N ASN A 45 16.31 -26.41 -13.27
CA ASN A 45 15.32 -26.26 -12.20
C ASN A 45 14.81 -24.81 -12.07
N GLN A 46 15.28 -23.90 -12.94
CA GLN A 46 14.97 -22.47 -12.92
C GLN A 46 15.09 -21.86 -11.52
N ARG A 47 16.22 -22.16 -10.82
CA ARG A 47 16.44 -21.66 -9.46
C ARG A 47 17.91 -21.31 -9.19
N ALA A 48 18.12 -20.34 -8.31
CA ALA A 48 19.40 -20.11 -7.66
C ALA A 48 19.43 -20.82 -6.30
N VAL A 49 20.52 -21.50 -6.01
CA VAL A 49 20.77 -22.13 -4.71
C VAL A 49 21.83 -21.29 -4.00
N ILE A 50 21.51 -20.75 -2.84
CA ILE A 50 22.44 -19.96 -2.03
C ILE A 50 22.55 -20.54 -0.62
N THR A 51 23.73 -20.47 -0.02
CA THR A 51 23.95 -20.85 1.38
C THR A 51 24.33 -19.62 2.18
N THR A 52 23.60 -19.35 3.25
CA THR A 52 23.88 -18.23 4.15
C THR A 52 23.22 -18.46 5.52
N ASP A 53 23.87 -17.99 6.58
CA ASP A 53 23.29 -17.95 7.93
C ASP A 53 22.63 -16.58 8.20
N ASN A 54 22.73 -15.62 7.25
CA ASN A 54 22.16 -14.30 7.37
C ASN A 54 20.95 -14.14 6.43
N LYS A 55 19.76 -13.99 7.01
CA LYS A 55 18.52 -13.78 6.26
C LYS A 55 18.47 -12.48 5.49
N GLU A 56 19.16 -11.43 5.94
CA GLU A 56 19.26 -10.18 5.21
C GLU A 56 19.96 -10.38 3.85
N ALA A 57 20.91 -11.33 3.78
CA ALA A 57 21.57 -11.70 2.54
C ALA A 57 20.63 -12.36 1.52
N VAL A 58 19.57 -13.07 1.99
CA VAL A 58 18.54 -13.63 1.09
C VAL A 58 17.72 -12.50 0.46
N ALA A 59 17.30 -11.53 1.25
CA ALA A 59 16.58 -10.37 0.74
C ALA A 59 17.44 -9.50 -0.19
N GLU A 60 18.75 -9.38 0.11
CA GLU A 60 19.73 -8.71 -0.74
C GLU A 60 19.94 -9.46 -2.07
N ALA A 61 20.01 -10.79 -2.03
CA ALA A 61 20.10 -11.64 -3.22
C ALA A 61 18.88 -11.49 -4.14
N ILE A 62 17.67 -11.48 -3.56
CA ILE A 62 16.44 -11.27 -4.32
C ILE A 62 16.42 -9.88 -4.98
N ARG A 63 16.83 -8.83 -4.25
CA ARG A 63 16.95 -7.48 -4.81
C ARG A 63 17.97 -7.42 -5.93
N ALA A 64 19.17 -7.99 -5.72
CA ALA A 64 20.24 -8.01 -6.73
C ALA A 64 19.78 -8.72 -8.02
N ILE A 65 19.01 -9.81 -7.92
CA ILE A 65 18.44 -10.51 -9.08
C ILE A 65 17.43 -9.61 -9.81
N LYS A 66 16.55 -8.92 -9.06
CA LYS A 66 15.59 -7.97 -9.64
C LYS A 66 16.27 -6.78 -10.31
N ASP A 67 17.30 -6.22 -9.70
CA ASP A 67 18.07 -5.09 -10.25
C ASP A 67 18.82 -5.46 -11.56
N LEU A 68 19.11 -6.74 -11.75
CA LEU A 68 19.66 -7.27 -12.99
C LEU A 68 18.61 -7.52 -14.09
N GLY A 69 17.33 -7.24 -13.80
CA GLY A 69 16.23 -7.40 -14.76
C GLY A 69 15.62 -8.80 -14.79
N TYR A 70 15.89 -9.65 -13.79
CA TYR A 70 15.29 -10.98 -13.65
C TYR A 70 14.29 -11.03 -12.49
N GLY A 71 13.37 -12.01 -12.50
CA GLY A 71 12.40 -12.22 -11.43
C GLY A 71 12.83 -13.29 -10.42
N VAL A 72 12.30 -13.18 -9.20
CA VAL A 72 12.30 -14.28 -8.22
C VAL A 72 10.85 -14.46 -7.76
N THR A 73 10.31 -15.69 -7.92
CA THR A 73 8.94 -15.99 -7.52
C THR A 73 8.83 -15.98 -6.00
N THR A 74 8.25 -14.94 -5.46
CA THR A 74 7.83 -14.84 -4.05
C THR A 74 6.31 -14.73 -3.97
N VAL A 75 5.73 -15.20 -2.87
CA VAL A 75 4.30 -15.05 -2.58
C VAL A 75 4.13 -14.11 -1.41
N ARG A 76 3.40 -13.01 -1.61
CA ARG A 76 3.01 -12.10 -0.54
C ARG A 76 1.55 -12.34 -0.18
N ARG A 77 1.31 -12.70 1.09
CA ARG A 77 -0.03 -12.95 1.62
C ARG A 77 -0.23 -12.29 2.97
N THR A 78 -1.46 -11.90 3.24
CA THR A 78 -1.86 -11.33 4.52
C THR A 78 -2.79 -12.31 5.23
N PHE A 79 -2.46 -12.62 6.48
CA PHE A 79 -3.20 -13.55 7.32
C PHE A 79 -3.64 -12.85 8.60
N PRO A 80 -4.88 -13.04 9.06
CA PRO A 80 -5.30 -12.59 10.37
C PRO A 80 -4.64 -13.39 11.49
N VAL A 81 -4.12 -12.69 12.50
CA VAL A 81 -3.51 -13.28 13.69
C VAL A 81 -4.41 -13.08 14.90
N LEU A 82 -4.75 -14.18 15.55
CA LEU A 82 -5.60 -14.18 16.73
C LEU A 82 -4.75 -14.25 18.01
N GLY A 83 -5.24 -13.62 19.08
CA GLY A 83 -4.63 -13.75 20.42
C GLY A 83 -3.59 -12.67 20.75
N MET A 84 -3.28 -11.74 19.84
CA MET A 84 -2.44 -10.59 20.16
C MET A 84 -3.18 -9.62 21.06
N SER A 85 -2.55 -9.20 22.17
CA SER A 85 -3.14 -8.30 23.16
C SER A 85 -2.41 -6.95 23.28
N CYS A 86 -1.26 -6.79 22.62
CA CYS A 86 -0.47 -5.58 22.67
C CYS A 86 0.55 -5.50 21.51
N ALA A 87 1.14 -4.32 21.29
CA ALA A 87 2.14 -4.10 20.23
C ALA A 87 3.38 -5.00 20.37
N SER A 88 3.83 -5.29 21.60
CA SER A 88 4.95 -6.24 21.82
C SER A 88 4.58 -7.67 21.45
N CYS A 89 3.30 -8.07 21.56
CA CYS A 89 2.81 -9.35 21.05
C CYS A 89 2.91 -9.41 19.51
N ALA A 90 2.55 -8.32 18.84
CA ALA A 90 2.70 -8.19 17.39
C ALA A 90 4.17 -8.29 16.96
N SER A 91 5.07 -7.60 17.67
CA SER A 91 6.52 -7.70 17.42
C SER A 91 7.07 -9.10 17.66
N SER A 92 6.57 -9.83 18.67
CA SER A 92 6.95 -11.22 18.90
C SER A 92 6.48 -12.14 17.78
N ALA A 93 5.23 -12.03 17.35
CA ALA A 93 4.69 -12.82 16.23
C ALA A 93 5.44 -12.53 14.93
N GLU A 94 5.78 -11.26 14.66
CA GLU A 94 6.59 -10.83 13.53
C GLU A 94 7.98 -11.46 13.55
N SER A 95 8.68 -11.35 14.69
CA SER A 95 10.03 -11.91 14.84
C SER A 95 10.06 -13.43 14.68
N ILE A 96 9.06 -14.14 15.20
CA ILE A 96 8.95 -15.60 15.08
C ILE A 96 8.68 -16.00 13.64
N THR A 97 7.81 -15.26 12.94
CA THR A 97 7.53 -15.50 11.53
C THR A 97 8.75 -15.21 10.67
N ALA A 98 9.37 -14.05 10.87
CA ALA A 98 10.61 -13.67 10.17
C ALA A 98 11.76 -14.64 10.44
N ALA A 99 11.75 -15.35 11.58
CA ALA A 99 12.74 -16.38 11.90
C ALA A 99 12.55 -17.68 11.12
N GLN A 100 11.43 -17.92 10.43
CA GLN A 100 11.22 -19.15 9.67
C GLN A 100 12.05 -19.16 8.38
N ASN A 101 12.58 -20.34 8.02
CA ASN A 101 13.33 -20.53 6.78
C ASN A 101 12.38 -20.46 5.59
N GLY A 102 12.73 -19.65 4.58
CA GLY A 102 11.87 -19.37 3.41
C GLY A 102 11.01 -18.12 3.55
N VAL A 103 10.98 -17.46 4.70
CA VAL A 103 10.36 -16.14 4.86
C VAL A 103 11.35 -15.06 4.46
N VAL A 104 10.94 -14.19 3.53
CA VAL A 104 11.73 -13.07 3.00
C VAL A 104 11.46 -11.81 3.82
N ASP A 105 10.19 -11.53 4.09
CA ASP A 105 9.75 -10.40 4.91
C ASP A 105 8.48 -10.77 5.69
N ALA A 106 8.34 -10.22 6.88
CA ALA A 106 7.15 -10.38 7.70
C ALA A 106 6.87 -9.08 8.45
N ALA A 107 5.62 -8.63 8.41
CA ALA A 107 5.16 -7.46 9.12
C ALA A 107 3.81 -7.73 9.79
N VAL A 108 3.71 -7.49 11.09
CA VAL A 108 2.45 -7.60 11.83
C VAL A 108 1.90 -6.22 12.12
N ASN A 109 0.69 -5.94 11.64
CA ASN A 109 -0.05 -4.75 12.02
C ASN A 109 -0.97 -5.07 13.19
N PHE A 110 -0.65 -4.55 14.38
CA PHE A 110 -1.41 -4.79 15.59
C PHE A 110 -2.83 -4.19 15.53
N ALA A 111 -3.01 -3.05 14.86
CA ALA A 111 -4.31 -2.38 14.80
C ALA A 111 -5.33 -3.15 13.95
N THR A 112 -4.88 -3.74 12.83
CA THR A 112 -5.74 -4.59 11.99
C THR A 112 -5.75 -6.03 12.44
N GLY A 113 -4.80 -6.45 13.28
CA GLY A 113 -4.61 -7.84 13.65
C GLY A 113 -4.05 -8.73 12.54
N ASN A 114 -3.44 -8.15 11.49
CA ASN A 114 -2.98 -8.87 10.31
C ASN A 114 -1.46 -9.05 10.32
N LEU A 115 -1.01 -10.22 9.83
CA LEU A 115 0.36 -10.55 9.49
C LEU A 115 0.48 -10.58 7.96
N THR A 116 1.29 -9.70 7.39
CA THR A 116 1.69 -9.77 5.99
C THR A 116 3.04 -10.47 5.89
N VAL A 117 3.11 -11.54 5.10
CA VAL A 117 4.32 -12.34 4.91
C VAL A 117 4.65 -12.42 3.44
N GLU A 118 5.91 -12.15 3.09
CA GLU A 118 6.50 -12.48 1.82
C GLU A 118 7.40 -13.71 2.00
N TYR A 119 7.13 -14.78 1.26
CA TYR A 119 7.82 -16.05 1.43
C TYR A 119 8.05 -16.79 0.13
N LEU A 120 9.00 -17.72 0.15
CA LEU A 120 9.31 -18.63 -0.95
C LEU A 120 8.39 -19.86 -0.87
N PRO A 121 7.44 -20.04 -1.80
CA PRO A 121 6.41 -21.08 -1.71
C PRO A 121 6.96 -22.51 -1.81
N ASN A 122 8.16 -22.66 -2.34
CA ASN A 122 8.90 -23.94 -2.42
C ASN A 122 9.64 -24.31 -1.12
N MET A 123 9.73 -23.40 -0.14
CA MET A 123 10.42 -23.62 1.13
C MET A 123 9.51 -23.66 2.33
N ILE A 124 8.46 -22.84 2.35
CA ILE A 124 7.52 -22.76 3.46
C ILE A 124 6.09 -22.57 2.95
N ASN A 125 5.14 -23.18 3.62
CA ASN A 125 3.72 -23.08 3.32
C ASN A 125 2.94 -22.39 4.47
N PRO A 126 1.69 -21.93 4.22
CA PRO A 126 0.88 -21.27 5.24
C PRO A 126 0.65 -22.09 6.52
N THR A 127 0.54 -23.42 6.40
CA THR A 127 0.33 -24.31 7.58
C THR A 127 1.55 -24.30 8.50
N GLN A 128 2.76 -24.32 7.94
CA GLN A 128 4.00 -24.23 8.74
C GLN A 128 4.14 -22.85 9.41
N LEU A 129 3.69 -21.76 8.73
CA LEU A 129 3.62 -20.44 9.35
C LEU A 129 2.64 -20.42 10.53
N GLN A 130 1.48 -21.10 10.39
CA GLN A 130 0.52 -21.23 11.46
C GLN A 130 1.09 -22.00 12.67
N GLU A 131 1.76 -23.11 12.44
CA GLU A 131 2.41 -23.89 13.51
C GLU A 131 3.45 -23.05 14.25
N ALA A 132 4.26 -22.28 13.53
CA ALA A 132 5.26 -21.40 14.13
C ALA A 132 4.60 -20.35 15.04
N ILE A 133 3.52 -19.71 14.58
CA ILE A 133 2.77 -18.71 15.35
C ILE A 133 2.03 -19.33 16.54
N GLN A 134 1.46 -20.53 16.37
CA GLN A 134 0.81 -21.27 17.46
C GLN A 134 1.79 -21.65 18.57
N SER A 135 3.04 -21.97 18.22
CA SER A 135 4.08 -22.26 19.22
C SER A 135 4.34 -21.08 20.17
N ALA A 136 4.15 -19.86 19.68
CA ALA A 136 4.27 -18.62 20.45
C ALA A 136 3.00 -18.26 21.24
N GLY A 137 1.95 -19.05 21.07
CA GLY A 137 0.67 -18.84 21.78
C GLY A 137 -0.31 -17.91 21.11
N TYR A 138 -0.07 -17.59 19.83
CA TYR A 138 -1.01 -16.90 18.93
C TYR A 138 -1.61 -17.90 17.95
N ASP A 139 -2.56 -17.50 17.13
CA ASP A 139 -3.11 -18.35 16.07
C ASP A 139 -3.16 -17.57 14.75
N LEU A 140 -3.01 -18.30 13.62
CA LEU A 140 -3.05 -17.76 12.28
C LEU A 140 -4.26 -18.33 11.56
N LEU A 141 -5.14 -17.49 11.04
CA LEU A 141 -6.25 -17.97 10.23
C LEU A 141 -5.79 -18.19 8.79
N ILE A 142 -5.78 -19.48 8.38
CA ILE A 142 -5.56 -19.88 7.00
C ILE A 142 -6.92 -20.29 6.46
N ALA A 143 -7.58 -19.44 5.68
CA ALA A 143 -8.75 -19.83 4.93
C ALA A 143 -8.53 -19.46 3.46
N GLU A 144 -9.11 -20.21 2.56
CA GLU A 144 -9.15 -19.90 1.14
C GLU A 144 -10.51 -19.27 0.85
N ASP A 145 -10.51 -18.03 0.30
CA ASP A 145 -11.64 -17.27 -0.22
C ASP A 145 -12.55 -16.45 0.75
N ASP A 146 -13.50 -15.73 0.17
CA ASP A 146 -14.41 -14.70 0.72
C ASP A 146 -15.11 -15.06 2.05
N SER A 147 -15.18 -16.34 2.41
CA SER A 147 -15.66 -16.81 3.71
C SER A 147 -14.76 -16.38 4.89
N GLN A 148 -13.51 -15.97 4.63
CA GLN A 148 -12.58 -15.51 5.69
C GLN A 148 -13.11 -14.28 6.41
N GLN A 149 -13.70 -13.37 5.68
CA GLN A 149 -14.05 -12.05 6.19
C GLN A 149 -15.32 -12.11 7.04
N GLU A 150 -16.33 -12.89 6.62
CA GLU A 150 -17.52 -13.14 7.44
C GLU A 150 -17.15 -13.90 8.72
N THR A 151 -16.20 -14.85 8.61
CA THR A 151 -15.68 -15.61 9.78
C THR A 151 -14.88 -14.70 10.72
N LEU A 152 -14.07 -13.77 10.19
CA LEU A 152 -13.30 -12.80 10.97
C LEU A 152 -14.21 -11.81 11.68
N GLU A 153 -15.20 -11.26 11.01
CA GLU A 153 -16.16 -10.35 11.63
C GLU A 153 -16.91 -11.03 12.77
N ALA A 154 -17.39 -12.24 12.57
CA ALA A 154 -18.04 -13.03 13.62
C ALA A 154 -17.11 -13.32 14.81
N ILE A 155 -15.83 -13.60 14.57
CA ILE A 155 -14.82 -13.77 15.62
C ILE A 155 -14.55 -12.46 16.36
N HIS A 156 -14.41 -11.34 15.65
CA HIS A 156 -14.21 -10.02 16.25
C HIS A 156 -15.42 -9.58 17.09
N GLU A 157 -16.64 -9.72 16.58
CA GLU A 157 -17.86 -9.42 17.34
C GLU A 157 -17.99 -10.28 18.59
N LYS A 158 -17.68 -11.57 18.48
CA LYS A 158 -17.69 -12.50 19.63
C LYS A 158 -16.67 -12.05 20.67
N LYS A 159 -15.43 -11.79 20.27
CA LYS A 159 -14.36 -11.30 21.17
C LYS A 159 -14.74 -9.98 21.83
N PHE A 160 -15.25 -9.02 21.07
CA PHE A 160 -15.70 -7.73 21.58
C PHE A 160 -16.84 -7.91 22.61
N SER A 161 -17.81 -8.77 22.32
CA SER A 161 -18.91 -9.10 23.24
C SER A 161 -18.40 -9.77 24.53
N GLU A 162 -17.48 -10.70 24.42
CA GLU A 162 -16.83 -11.35 25.58
C GLU A 162 -16.03 -10.34 26.41
N LEU A 163 -15.21 -9.51 25.76
CA LEU A 163 -14.45 -8.47 26.42
C LEU A 163 -15.36 -7.46 27.15
N LYS A 164 -16.44 -7.04 26.49
CA LYS A 164 -17.46 -6.17 27.08
C LYS A 164 -18.07 -6.79 28.34
N LYS A 165 -18.46 -8.07 28.29
CA LYS A 165 -19.01 -8.79 29.45
C LYS A 165 -18.00 -8.86 30.59
N ARG A 166 -16.74 -9.24 30.31
CA ARG A 166 -15.65 -9.33 31.31
C ARG A 166 -15.39 -7.94 31.94
N THR A 167 -15.29 -6.89 31.14
CA THR A 167 -15.09 -5.50 31.61
C THR A 167 -16.24 -5.06 32.52
N THR A 168 -17.49 -5.32 32.12
CA THR A 168 -18.65 -4.98 32.91
C THR A 168 -18.64 -5.67 34.26
N TRP A 169 -18.37 -6.97 34.32
CA TRP A 169 -18.27 -7.71 35.57
C TRP A 169 -17.07 -7.27 36.41
N ALA A 170 -15.92 -6.97 35.80
CA ALA A 170 -14.78 -6.42 36.49
C ALA A 170 -15.11 -5.12 37.23
N ILE A 171 -15.80 -4.19 36.55
CA ILE A 171 -16.22 -2.90 37.13
C ILE A 171 -17.25 -3.11 38.24
N ILE A 172 -18.27 -3.96 38.04
CA ILE A 172 -19.31 -4.25 39.03
C ILE A 172 -18.69 -4.82 40.33
N LEU A 173 -17.70 -5.70 40.21
CA LEU A 173 -17.04 -6.30 41.35
C LEU A 173 -15.96 -5.39 41.96
N ALA A 174 -15.21 -4.63 41.16
CA ALA A 174 -14.15 -3.76 41.65
C ALA A 174 -14.67 -2.50 42.35
N LEU A 175 -15.85 -1.98 41.96
CA LEU A 175 -16.42 -0.77 42.56
C LEU A 175 -16.69 -0.94 44.07
N PRO A 176 -17.37 -2.01 44.55
CA PRO A 176 -17.53 -2.25 45.98
C PRO A 176 -16.19 -2.44 46.72
N VAL A 177 -15.23 -3.17 46.08
CA VAL A 177 -13.89 -3.39 46.66
C VAL A 177 -13.18 -2.04 46.88
N MET A 178 -13.23 -1.15 45.88
CA MET A 178 -12.67 0.19 45.96
C MET A 178 -13.31 1.03 47.06
N ILE A 179 -14.66 1.01 47.14
CA ILE A 179 -15.38 1.78 48.17
C ILE A 179 -15.02 1.26 49.58
N ILE A 180 -14.99 -0.05 49.78
CA ILE A 180 -14.59 -0.65 51.04
C ILE A 180 -13.16 -0.29 51.40
N GLY A 181 -12.21 -0.45 50.46
CA GLY A 181 -10.80 -0.12 50.68
C GLY A 181 -10.53 1.36 50.99
N MET A 182 -11.31 2.30 50.41
CA MET A 182 -11.14 3.73 50.65
C MET A 182 -11.86 4.25 51.88
N PHE A 183 -13.08 3.75 52.19
CA PHE A 183 -13.92 4.38 53.22
C PHE A 183 -14.28 3.45 54.40
N PHE A 184 -14.13 2.15 54.24
CA PHE A 184 -14.60 1.17 55.23
C PHE A 184 -13.55 0.10 55.55
N MET A 185 -12.25 0.43 55.45
CA MET A 185 -11.16 -0.54 55.63
C MET A 185 -11.16 -1.18 57.02
N HIS A 186 -11.58 -0.48 58.06
CA HIS A 186 -11.68 -0.98 59.46
C HIS A 186 -13.02 -1.63 59.81
N ALA A 187 -13.95 -1.75 58.83
CA ALA A 187 -15.26 -2.38 59.10
C ALA A 187 -15.08 -3.88 59.38
N PRO A 188 -15.92 -4.49 60.23
CA PRO A 188 -15.83 -5.90 60.48
C PRO A 188 -16.05 -6.69 59.20
N TYR A 189 -15.19 -7.69 58.93
CA TYR A 189 -15.20 -8.54 57.73
C TYR A 189 -14.82 -7.84 56.42
N ALA A 190 -14.39 -6.57 56.44
CA ALA A 190 -14.01 -5.83 55.22
C ALA A 190 -12.99 -6.58 54.37
N ASN A 191 -11.91 -7.08 54.98
CA ASN A 191 -10.85 -7.81 54.29
C ASN A 191 -11.37 -9.10 53.64
N ILE A 192 -12.31 -9.82 54.31
CA ILE A 192 -12.90 -11.07 53.76
C ILE A 192 -13.81 -10.73 52.57
N ILE A 193 -14.61 -9.66 52.66
CA ILE A 193 -15.46 -9.23 51.57
C ILE A 193 -14.61 -8.82 50.35
N MET A 194 -13.57 -8.01 50.57
CA MET A 194 -12.64 -7.60 49.51
C MET A 194 -11.95 -8.83 48.90
N PHE A 195 -11.48 -9.79 49.68
CA PHE A 195 -10.90 -11.05 49.20
C PHE A 195 -11.87 -11.82 48.30
N VAL A 196 -13.10 -12.04 48.76
CA VAL A 196 -14.12 -12.79 48.00
C VAL A 196 -14.48 -12.11 46.68
N LEU A 197 -14.55 -10.79 46.63
CA LEU A 197 -14.88 -10.04 45.43
C LEU A 197 -13.69 -9.92 44.46
N THR A 198 -12.46 -9.82 45.00
CA THR A 198 -11.24 -9.66 44.17
C THR A 198 -10.79 -10.98 43.56
N THR A 199 -10.98 -12.11 44.26
CA THR A 199 -10.58 -13.43 43.76
C THR A 199 -11.12 -13.76 42.35
N PRO A 200 -12.43 -13.61 42.08
CA PRO A 200 -12.94 -13.83 40.71
C PRO A 200 -12.42 -12.82 39.70
N ILE A 201 -12.10 -11.58 40.12
CA ILE A 201 -11.50 -10.60 39.22
C ILE A 201 -10.10 -11.08 38.78
N VAL A 202 -9.28 -11.53 39.71
CA VAL A 202 -7.90 -11.96 39.43
C VAL A 202 -7.86 -13.27 38.65
N PHE A 203 -8.55 -14.33 39.12
CA PHE A 203 -8.37 -15.68 38.58
C PHE A 203 -9.33 -16.03 37.43
N TRP A 204 -10.45 -15.37 37.30
CA TRP A 204 -11.40 -15.66 36.23
C TRP A 204 -11.41 -14.54 35.17
N ILE A 205 -11.67 -13.32 35.56
CA ILE A 205 -11.81 -12.20 34.64
C ILE A 205 -10.43 -11.83 34.08
N GLY A 206 -9.41 -11.75 34.92
CA GLY A 206 -8.03 -11.37 34.60
C GLY A 206 -7.12 -12.51 34.16
N ARG A 207 -7.62 -13.77 34.07
CA ARG A 207 -6.81 -14.97 33.83
C ARG A 207 -5.88 -14.87 32.62
N ASP A 208 -6.35 -14.18 31.55
CA ASP A 208 -5.60 -14.09 30.30
C ASP A 208 -4.29 -13.32 30.48
N PHE A 209 -4.22 -12.35 31.40
CA PHE A 209 -2.98 -11.65 31.74
C PHE A 209 -1.92 -12.61 32.28
N TYR A 210 -2.31 -13.52 33.17
CA TYR A 210 -1.40 -14.48 33.78
C TYR A 210 -0.95 -15.56 32.79
N ILE A 211 -1.88 -16.08 31.97
CA ILE A 211 -1.58 -17.06 30.94
C ILE A 211 -0.60 -16.47 29.91
N ASN A 212 -0.85 -15.25 29.43
CA ASN A 212 0.01 -14.59 28.47
C ASN A 212 1.38 -14.25 29.08
N ALA A 213 1.42 -13.76 30.31
CA ALA A 213 2.67 -13.50 31.03
C ALA A 213 3.53 -14.77 31.14
N TRP A 214 2.92 -15.91 31.46
CA TRP A 214 3.63 -17.18 31.53
C TRP A 214 4.18 -17.65 30.19
N LYS A 215 3.39 -17.51 29.11
CA LYS A 215 3.83 -17.83 27.75
C LYS A 215 5.03 -16.95 27.35
N GLN A 216 4.95 -15.64 27.60
CA GLN A 216 6.05 -14.71 27.30
C GLN A 216 7.32 -15.02 28.09
N ALA A 217 7.19 -15.34 29.38
CA ALA A 217 8.32 -15.71 30.23
C ALA A 217 9.07 -16.95 29.69
N ARG A 218 8.35 -17.93 29.14
CA ARG A 218 8.96 -19.12 28.48
C ARG A 218 9.82 -18.74 27.26
N HIS A 219 9.44 -17.70 26.54
CA HIS A 219 10.16 -17.19 25.38
C HIS A 219 11.18 -16.10 25.75
N ARG A 220 11.48 -15.90 27.05
CA ARG A 220 12.39 -14.87 27.58
C ARG A 220 12.05 -13.44 27.11
N SER A 221 10.78 -13.19 26.89
CA SER A 221 10.22 -11.89 26.55
C SER A 221 9.29 -11.40 27.64
N ALA A 222 9.04 -10.09 27.68
CA ALA A 222 8.11 -9.46 28.60
C ALA A 222 7.25 -8.43 27.83
N ASN A 223 5.98 -8.38 28.17
CA ASN A 223 5.02 -7.49 27.56
C ASN A 223 4.12 -6.81 28.62
N MET A 224 3.13 -6.04 28.18
CA MET A 224 2.16 -5.41 29.06
C MET A 224 1.46 -6.41 30.00
N ASP A 225 1.05 -7.58 29.48
CA ASP A 225 0.37 -8.60 30.27
C ASP A 225 1.28 -9.13 31.40
N THR A 226 2.62 -9.15 31.16
CA THR A 226 3.63 -9.50 32.18
C THR A 226 3.65 -8.48 33.32
N LEU A 227 3.61 -7.18 33.00
CA LEU A 227 3.59 -6.11 34.01
C LEU A 227 2.31 -6.17 34.86
N VAL A 228 1.16 -6.37 34.20
CA VAL A 228 -0.15 -6.49 34.88
C VAL A 228 -0.19 -7.71 35.78
N ALA A 229 0.20 -8.88 35.26
CA ALA A 229 0.20 -10.12 36.00
C ALA A 229 1.13 -10.06 37.24
N LEU A 230 2.31 -9.47 37.06
CA LEU A 230 3.29 -9.32 38.16
C LEU A 230 2.76 -8.38 39.23
N SER A 231 2.30 -7.19 38.85
CA SER A 231 1.82 -6.16 39.78
C SER A 231 0.57 -6.61 40.55
N THR A 232 -0.45 -7.11 39.85
CA THR A 232 -1.72 -7.54 40.48
C THR A 232 -1.54 -8.83 41.26
N GLY A 233 -0.69 -9.74 40.78
CA GLY A 233 -0.36 -10.98 41.47
C GLY A 233 0.37 -10.73 42.80
N ILE A 234 1.37 -9.85 42.79
CA ILE A 234 2.10 -9.45 44.01
C ILE A 234 1.14 -8.78 45.00
N ALA A 235 0.33 -7.80 44.54
CA ALA A 235 -0.62 -7.10 45.40
C ALA A 235 -1.65 -8.08 46.02
N TYR A 236 -2.14 -9.04 45.25
CA TYR A 236 -3.10 -10.05 45.71
C TYR A 236 -2.48 -11.02 46.73
N ILE A 237 -1.31 -11.60 46.40
CA ILE A 237 -0.62 -12.56 47.29
C ILE A 237 -0.24 -11.86 48.61
N PHE A 238 0.27 -10.65 48.56
CA PHE A 238 0.62 -9.87 49.73
C PHE A 238 -0.62 -9.57 50.58
N SER A 239 -1.72 -9.21 49.99
CA SER A 239 -2.98 -8.98 50.72
C SER A 239 -3.53 -10.25 51.38
N VAL A 240 -3.45 -11.39 50.71
CA VAL A 240 -3.82 -12.70 51.30
C VAL A 240 -2.93 -13.02 52.49
N PHE A 241 -1.60 -12.79 52.37
CA PHE A 241 -0.67 -12.98 53.49
C PHE A 241 -1.03 -12.11 54.69
N ASN A 242 -1.27 -10.83 54.46
CA ASN A 242 -1.63 -9.88 55.54
C ASN A 242 -2.98 -10.22 56.19
N MET A 243 -3.92 -10.69 55.42
CA MET A 243 -5.23 -11.15 55.94
C MET A 243 -5.11 -12.40 56.81
N LEU A 244 -4.27 -13.37 56.41
CA LEU A 244 -4.13 -14.65 57.10
C LEU A 244 -3.18 -14.57 58.32
N PHE A 245 -2.18 -13.72 58.24
CA PHE A 245 -1.13 -13.61 59.27
C PHE A 245 -0.99 -12.15 59.76
N PRO A 246 -2.03 -11.51 60.33
CA PRO A 246 -1.99 -10.15 60.82
C PRO A 246 -0.98 -10.00 61.99
N GLN A 247 -0.88 -11.03 62.84
CA GLN A 247 0.03 -11.02 63.98
C GLN A 247 1.50 -10.81 63.61
N PHE A 248 1.92 -11.22 62.40
CA PHE A 248 3.27 -11.00 61.89
C PHE A 248 3.65 -9.51 61.84
N TRP A 249 2.68 -8.62 61.57
CA TRP A 249 2.84 -7.17 61.49
C TRP A 249 2.62 -6.51 62.84
N GLU A 250 1.61 -6.96 63.60
CA GLU A 250 1.27 -6.41 64.93
C GLU A 250 2.44 -6.58 65.90
N GLU A 251 3.14 -7.74 65.89
CA GLU A 251 4.37 -7.97 66.72
C GLU A 251 5.51 -7.03 66.39
N ARG A 252 5.47 -6.37 65.19
CA ARG A 252 6.43 -5.39 64.73
C ARG A 252 5.92 -3.95 64.86
N GLY A 253 4.77 -3.75 65.51
CA GLY A 253 4.15 -2.44 65.67
C GLY A 253 3.56 -1.86 64.38
N LEU A 254 3.27 -2.69 63.39
CA LEU A 254 2.74 -2.29 62.07
C LEU A 254 1.31 -2.82 61.90
N GLU A 255 0.48 -2.08 61.17
CA GLU A 255 -0.85 -2.51 60.80
C GLU A 255 -0.81 -3.42 59.55
N ALA A 256 -1.60 -4.49 59.55
CA ALA A 256 -1.70 -5.45 58.44
C ALA A 256 -2.64 -4.90 57.35
N HIS A 257 -2.15 -3.95 56.52
CA HIS A 257 -2.94 -3.42 55.41
C HIS A 257 -3.06 -4.41 54.25
N VAL A 258 -4.27 -4.52 53.68
CA VAL A 258 -4.53 -5.27 52.46
C VAL A 258 -4.64 -4.31 51.27
N TYR A 259 -4.35 -4.82 50.04
CA TYR A 259 -4.34 -4.05 48.79
C TYR A 259 -5.16 -4.79 47.71
N PHE A 260 -6.27 -5.43 48.10
CA PHE A 260 -7.19 -6.11 47.19
C PHE A 260 -7.82 -5.12 46.21
N GLU A 261 -8.10 -3.89 46.66
CA GLU A 261 -8.63 -2.82 45.84
C GLU A 261 -7.67 -2.43 44.70
N ALA A 262 -6.38 -2.41 44.99
CA ALA A 262 -5.37 -2.11 43.97
C ALA A 262 -5.39 -3.18 42.85
N ALA A 263 -5.35 -4.47 43.21
CA ALA A 263 -5.41 -5.55 42.24
C ALA A 263 -6.70 -5.54 41.42
N ALA A 264 -7.86 -5.34 42.07
CA ALA A 264 -9.17 -5.31 41.41
C ALA A 264 -9.32 -4.13 40.44
N VAL A 265 -8.96 -2.92 40.90
CA VAL A 265 -9.09 -1.66 40.14
C VAL A 265 -8.13 -1.67 38.94
N ILE A 266 -6.88 -2.12 39.10
CA ILE A 266 -5.92 -2.22 37.99
C ILE A 266 -6.48 -3.12 36.87
N ILE A 267 -6.97 -4.31 37.19
CA ILE A 267 -7.54 -5.22 36.20
C ILE A 267 -8.77 -4.59 35.50
N ALA A 268 -9.67 -3.98 36.26
CA ALA A 268 -10.86 -3.35 35.74
C ALA A 268 -10.54 -2.19 34.78
N PHE A 269 -9.58 -1.30 35.15
CA PHE A 269 -9.18 -0.18 34.28
C PHE A 269 -8.45 -0.64 33.03
N ILE A 270 -7.59 -1.66 33.11
CA ILE A 270 -6.88 -2.20 31.95
C ILE A 270 -7.88 -2.88 30.99
N LEU A 271 -8.86 -3.62 31.50
CA LEU A 271 -9.92 -4.20 30.67
C LEU A 271 -10.79 -3.12 30.03
N LEU A 272 -11.10 -2.04 30.73
CA LEU A 272 -11.79 -0.89 30.17
C LEU A 272 -10.97 -0.23 29.07
N GLY A 273 -9.68 -0.03 29.28
CA GLY A 273 -8.75 0.46 28.25
C GLY A 273 -8.73 -0.44 27.01
N LYS A 274 -8.62 -1.76 27.17
CA LYS A 274 -8.70 -2.75 26.08
C LYS A 274 -10.05 -2.71 25.36
N LEU A 275 -11.15 -2.51 26.06
CA LEU A 275 -12.48 -2.39 25.45
C LEU A 275 -12.60 -1.13 24.58
N LEU A 276 -12.10 0.00 25.06
CA LEU A 276 -12.09 1.26 24.29
C LEU A 276 -11.16 1.15 23.06
N GLU A 277 -10.05 0.49 23.22
CA GLU A 277 -9.11 0.17 22.13
C GLU A 277 -9.76 -0.67 21.04
N GLU A 278 -10.43 -1.77 21.41
CA GLU A 278 -11.08 -2.68 20.46
C GLU A 278 -12.24 -1.98 19.73
N LYS A 279 -12.97 -1.11 20.43
CA LYS A 279 -13.99 -0.26 19.82
C LYS A 279 -13.38 0.72 18.79
N ALA A 280 -12.24 1.33 19.11
CA ALA A 280 -11.53 2.23 18.18
C ALA A 280 -11.05 1.48 16.92
N LYS A 281 -10.48 0.28 17.07
CA LYS A 281 -10.07 -0.58 15.95
C LYS A 281 -11.23 -0.92 15.02
N GLY A 282 -12.40 -1.25 15.57
CA GLY A 282 -13.60 -1.55 14.78
C GLY A 282 -14.03 -0.40 13.87
N ASN A 283 -13.95 0.84 14.34
CA ASN A 283 -14.34 2.02 13.58
C ASN A 283 -13.35 2.34 12.44
N THR A 284 -12.08 1.97 12.56
CA THR A 284 -11.06 2.27 11.52
C THR A 284 -11.17 1.37 10.28
N SER A 285 -11.84 0.23 10.38
CA SER A 285 -12.12 -0.67 9.23
C SER A 285 -13.35 -0.26 8.41
N GLU A 286 -14.05 0.82 8.79
CA GLU A 286 -15.30 1.23 8.16
C GLU A 286 -15.13 1.66 6.69
N ALA A 287 -13.99 2.27 6.33
CA ALA A 287 -13.70 2.67 4.95
C ALA A 287 -13.63 1.46 4.00
N ILE A 288 -12.94 0.38 4.41
CA ILE A 288 -12.90 -0.87 3.62
C ILE A 288 -14.29 -1.49 3.53
N LYS A 289 -15.04 -1.53 4.63
CA LYS A 289 -16.42 -2.07 4.64
C LYS A 289 -17.33 -1.30 3.67
N LYS A 290 -17.19 0.02 3.59
CA LYS A 290 -17.92 0.84 2.61
C LYS A 290 -17.56 0.45 1.18
N LEU A 291 -16.26 0.31 0.86
CA LEU A 291 -15.81 -0.11 -0.47
C LEU A 291 -16.31 -1.51 -0.83
N MET A 292 -16.22 -2.48 0.08
CA MET A 292 -16.73 -3.83 -0.13
C MET A 292 -18.26 -3.87 -0.28
N GLY A 293 -18.96 -3.01 0.45
CA GLY A 293 -20.41 -2.85 0.32
C GLY A 293 -20.87 -2.32 -1.04
N LEU A 294 -19.95 -1.87 -1.90
CA LEU A 294 -20.29 -1.43 -3.26
C LEU A 294 -20.57 -2.60 -4.21
N GLN A 295 -20.05 -3.79 -3.94
CA GLN A 295 -20.25 -4.96 -4.78
C GLN A 295 -21.62 -5.61 -4.47
N PRO A 296 -22.52 -5.79 -5.47
CA PRO A 296 -23.78 -6.48 -5.28
C PRO A 296 -23.55 -7.99 -5.14
N LYS A 297 -24.37 -8.68 -4.35
CA LYS A 297 -24.26 -10.15 -4.18
C LYS A 297 -24.85 -10.92 -5.37
N THR A 298 -25.79 -10.31 -6.11
CA THR A 298 -26.49 -10.94 -7.25
C THR A 298 -26.53 -10.00 -8.43
N VAL A 299 -26.57 -10.56 -9.63
CA VAL A 299 -26.57 -9.87 -10.93
C VAL A 299 -27.61 -10.45 -11.87
N THR A 300 -28.09 -9.64 -12.80
CA THR A 300 -29.00 -10.10 -13.87
C THR A 300 -28.18 -10.48 -15.10
N LEU A 301 -28.06 -11.80 -15.35
CA LEU A 301 -27.39 -12.38 -16.51
C LEU A 301 -28.37 -12.49 -17.65
N ILE A 302 -27.95 -12.12 -18.87
CA ILE A 302 -28.71 -12.35 -20.10
C ILE A 302 -28.23 -13.66 -20.72
N MET A 303 -29.15 -14.64 -20.81
CA MET A 303 -28.86 -15.93 -21.42
C MET A 303 -28.84 -15.84 -22.95
N PRO A 304 -28.24 -16.81 -23.69
CA PRO A 304 -28.21 -16.80 -25.14
C PRO A 304 -29.58 -16.80 -25.81
N ASP A 305 -30.62 -17.25 -25.11
CA ASP A 305 -32.02 -17.22 -25.56
C ASP A 305 -32.70 -15.85 -25.30
N GLY A 306 -31.98 -14.88 -24.71
CA GLY A 306 -32.48 -13.56 -24.38
C GLY A 306 -33.21 -13.48 -23.04
N SER A 307 -33.36 -14.58 -22.31
CA SER A 307 -33.98 -14.59 -20.98
C SER A 307 -33.09 -13.95 -19.91
N GLU A 308 -33.71 -13.31 -18.89
CA GLU A 308 -33.03 -12.74 -17.74
C GLU A 308 -32.99 -13.77 -16.61
N GLN A 309 -31.78 -14.01 -16.06
CA GLN A 309 -31.59 -14.90 -14.92
C GLN A 309 -30.84 -14.16 -13.80
N LEU A 310 -31.42 -14.13 -12.61
CA LEU A 310 -30.73 -13.65 -11.42
C LEU A 310 -29.70 -14.70 -10.97
N THR A 311 -28.43 -14.31 -10.91
CA THR A 311 -27.30 -15.22 -10.66
C THR A 311 -26.40 -14.62 -9.58
N ASP A 312 -25.76 -15.48 -8.77
CA ASP A 312 -24.73 -15.06 -7.82
C ASP A 312 -23.51 -14.49 -8.57
N ILE A 313 -22.93 -13.40 -8.05
CA ILE A 313 -21.79 -12.73 -8.67
C ILE A 313 -20.59 -13.66 -8.85
N ASN A 314 -20.37 -14.61 -7.94
CA ASN A 314 -19.25 -15.55 -8.01
C ASN A 314 -19.36 -16.55 -9.20
N LYS A 315 -20.53 -16.62 -9.84
CA LYS A 315 -20.75 -17.45 -11.04
C LYS A 315 -20.59 -16.68 -12.35
N VAL A 316 -20.32 -15.38 -12.26
CA VAL A 316 -20.07 -14.55 -13.45
C VAL A 316 -18.66 -14.83 -13.96
N VAL A 317 -18.56 -15.10 -15.26
CA VAL A 317 -17.28 -15.28 -15.97
C VAL A 317 -17.16 -14.26 -17.09
N THR A 318 -15.94 -14.12 -17.60
CA THR A 318 -15.64 -13.25 -18.73
C THR A 318 -16.55 -13.58 -19.92
N ASP A 319 -16.91 -12.57 -20.70
CA ASP A 319 -17.83 -12.62 -21.86
C ASP A 319 -19.32 -12.82 -21.52
N HIS A 320 -19.71 -13.01 -20.28
CA HIS A 320 -21.12 -12.94 -19.90
C HIS A 320 -21.71 -11.56 -20.18
N VAL A 321 -22.96 -11.53 -20.66
CA VAL A 321 -23.71 -10.29 -20.87
C VAL A 321 -24.61 -10.04 -19.67
N LEU A 322 -24.45 -8.89 -19.05
CA LEU A 322 -25.16 -8.48 -17.84
C LEU A 322 -26.07 -7.29 -18.15
N LEU A 323 -27.24 -7.24 -17.50
CA LEU A 323 -28.17 -6.11 -17.54
C LEU A 323 -28.06 -5.34 -16.23
N VAL A 324 -27.97 -4.01 -16.33
CA VAL A 324 -28.02 -3.10 -15.18
C VAL A 324 -29.20 -2.15 -15.34
N LYS A 325 -30.07 -2.13 -14.34
CA LYS A 325 -31.26 -1.27 -14.26
C LYS A 325 -30.95 0.03 -13.48
N PRO A 326 -31.77 1.06 -13.61
CA PRO A 326 -31.58 2.29 -12.84
C PRO A 326 -31.53 2.05 -11.33
N GLY A 327 -30.54 2.66 -10.66
CA GLY A 327 -30.29 2.51 -9.22
C GLY A 327 -29.51 1.26 -8.83
N GLU A 328 -29.23 0.35 -9.77
CA GLU A 328 -28.42 -0.84 -9.48
C GLU A 328 -26.91 -0.53 -9.53
N LYS A 329 -26.17 -1.29 -8.74
CA LYS A 329 -24.69 -1.27 -8.76
C LYS A 329 -24.18 -2.17 -9.88
N ILE A 330 -23.13 -1.71 -10.58
CA ILE A 330 -22.42 -2.50 -11.57
C ILE A 330 -21.54 -3.51 -10.84
N ALA A 331 -21.67 -4.78 -11.21
CA ALA A 331 -21.10 -5.88 -10.44
C ALA A 331 -19.64 -6.19 -10.78
N VAL A 332 -19.29 -6.10 -12.08
CA VAL A 332 -17.97 -6.44 -12.64
C VAL A 332 -17.58 -5.43 -13.69
N ASP A 333 -16.28 -5.39 -14.06
CA ASP A 333 -15.85 -4.47 -15.12
C ASP A 333 -16.21 -5.02 -16.49
N GLY A 334 -16.59 -4.13 -17.39
CA GLY A 334 -16.99 -4.55 -18.73
C GLY A 334 -17.10 -3.42 -19.74
N ILE A 335 -17.64 -3.78 -20.92
CA ILE A 335 -17.85 -2.86 -22.04
C ILE A 335 -19.34 -2.87 -22.41
N VAL A 336 -19.94 -1.69 -22.52
CA VAL A 336 -21.34 -1.53 -22.91
C VAL A 336 -21.56 -2.08 -24.31
N THR A 337 -22.55 -2.98 -24.47
CA THR A 337 -22.90 -3.61 -25.73
C THR A 337 -24.20 -3.08 -26.33
N SER A 338 -25.08 -2.52 -25.51
CA SER A 338 -26.33 -1.88 -25.98
C SER A 338 -26.97 -1.04 -24.89
N GLY A 339 -27.67 0.01 -25.29
CA GLY A 339 -28.30 0.96 -24.39
C GLY A 339 -27.39 2.14 -24.04
N SER A 340 -27.89 3.04 -23.23
CA SER A 340 -27.11 4.19 -22.72
C SER A 340 -27.62 4.61 -21.34
N SER A 341 -26.73 5.13 -20.52
CA SER A 341 -27.08 5.64 -19.19
C SER A 341 -26.08 6.67 -18.70
N TYR A 342 -26.39 7.28 -17.55
CA TYR A 342 -25.44 8.02 -16.73
C TYR A 342 -25.06 7.17 -15.51
N VAL A 343 -23.76 7.00 -15.32
CA VAL A 343 -23.20 6.18 -14.23
C VAL A 343 -22.46 7.10 -13.25
N ASP A 344 -22.77 6.95 -11.98
CA ASP A 344 -22.05 7.60 -10.89
C ASP A 344 -20.79 6.79 -10.59
N GLU A 345 -19.65 7.35 -10.96
CA GLU A 345 -18.31 6.78 -10.75
C GLU A 345 -17.57 7.46 -9.59
N SER A 346 -18.25 8.32 -8.81
CA SER A 346 -17.65 9.15 -7.76
C SER A 346 -16.89 8.35 -6.71
N MET A 347 -17.35 7.14 -6.41
CA MET A 347 -16.68 6.25 -5.46
C MET A 347 -15.34 5.71 -5.95
N LEU A 348 -15.09 5.73 -7.26
CA LEU A 348 -13.82 5.34 -7.85
C LEU A 348 -12.98 6.56 -8.21
N THR A 349 -13.58 7.53 -8.90
CA THR A 349 -12.89 8.68 -9.48
C THR A 349 -12.84 9.91 -8.56
N GLY A 350 -13.69 9.96 -7.54
CA GLY A 350 -13.88 11.17 -6.71
C GLY A 350 -14.67 12.29 -7.40
N GLU A 351 -15.02 12.16 -8.69
CA GLU A 351 -15.78 13.16 -9.45
C GLU A 351 -17.28 13.01 -9.18
N SER A 352 -17.93 14.07 -8.71
CA SER A 352 -19.36 14.04 -8.32
C SER A 352 -20.33 14.05 -9.50
N LEU A 353 -19.88 14.30 -10.71
CA LEU A 353 -20.75 14.36 -11.89
C LEU A 353 -20.86 12.98 -12.53
N PRO A 354 -22.10 12.47 -12.74
CA PRO A 354 -22.30 11.20 -13.43
C PRO A 354 -21.78 11.25 -14.87
N VAL A 355 -21.09 10.18 -15.28
CA VAL A 355 -20.50 10.03 -16.62
C VAL A 355 -21.49 9.34 -17.54
N GLY A 356 -21.72 9.91 -18.75
CA GLY A 356 -22.53 9.25 -19.78
C GLY A 356 -21.82 8.00 -20.28
N LYS A 357 -22.58 6.91 -20.43
CA LYS A 357 -22.08 5.62 -20.97
C LYS A 357 -22.91 5.21 -22.15
N THR A 358 -22.21 4.96 -23.25
CA THR A 358 -22.80 4.53 -24.52
C THR A 358 -22.11 3.24 -25.01
N GLU A 359 -22.58 2.66 -26.08
CA GLU A 359 -22.01 1.44 -26.66
C GLU A 359 -20.52 1.58 -26.95
N GLY A 360 -19.72 0.60 -26.52
CA GLY A 360 -18.26 0.58 -26.63
C GLY A 360 -17.52 1.18 -25.43
N GLU A 361 -18.19 1.87 -24.52
CA GLU A 361 -17.55 2.48 -23.35
C GLU A 361 -17.38 1.51 -22.18
N LYS A 362 -16.32 1.73 -21.39
CA LYS A 362 -16.01 0.92 -20.21
C LYS A 362 -16.90 1.29 -19.03
N VAL A 363 -17.30 0.27 -18.26
CA VAL A 363 -17.98 0.40 -16.97
C VAL A 363 -17.22 -0.40 -15.92
N PHE A 364 -17.28 0.04 -14.66
CA PHE A 364 -16.48 -0.47 -13.56
C PHE A 364 -17.33 -0.99 -12.40
N ALA A 365 -16.88 -2.08 -11.79
CA ALA A 365 -17.50 -2.65 -10.60
C ALA A 365 -17.62 -1.63 -9.47
N GLY A 366 -18.74 -1.64 -8.75
CA GLY A 366 -19.00 -0.76 -7.61
C GLY A 366 -19.59 0.61 -7.95
N THR A 367 -19.65 0.99 -9.23
CA THR A 367 -20.31 2.21 -9.70
C THR A 367 -21.83 2.04 -9.75
N ILE A 368 -22.58 3.14 -9.75
CA ILE A 368 -24.05 3.11 -9.63
C ILE A 368 -24.69 3.65 -10.91
N ASN A 369 -25.52 2.84 -11.51
CA ASN A 369 -26.32 3.26 -12.66
C ASN A 369 -27.43 4.23 -12.23
N GLN A 370 -27.48 5.43 -12.80
CA GLN A 370 -28.42 6.49 -12.40
C GLN A 370 -29.71 6.48 -13.19
N LYS A 371 -29.63 6.55 -14.53
CA LYS A 371 -30.80 6.71 -15.42
C LYS A 371 -30.65 5.80 -16.63
N GLY A 372 -31.72 5.19 -17.07
CA GLY A 372 -31.69 4.25 -18.18
C GLY A 372 -31.22 2.86 -17.77
N SER A 373 -31.32 1.91 -18.68
CA SER A 373 -30.79 0.56 -18.52
C SER A 373 -29.89 0.25 -19.70
N PHE A 374 -28.83 -0.50 -19.45
CA PHE A 374 -27.89 -0.90 -20.48
C PHE A 374 -27.42 -2.33 -20.24
N ARG A 375 -26.97 -2.96 -21.33
CA ARG A 375 -26.30 -4.26 -21.28
C ARG A 375 -24.82 -4.07 -21.49
N PHE A 376 -24.00 -4.82 -20.77
CA PHE A 376 -22.57 -4.81 -20.94
C PHE A 376 -22.00 -6.22 -20.89
N ARG A 377 -20.89 -6.43 -21.58
CA ARG A 377 -20.14 -7.68 -21.57
C ARG A 377 -19.05 -7.61 -20.53
N ALA A 378 -19.01 -8.60 -19.62
CA ALA A 378 -17.99 -8.72 -18.58
C ALA A 378 -16.61 -8.92 -19.21
N VAL A 379 -15.62 -8.14 -18.76
CA VAL A 379 -14.22 -8.23 -19.19
C VAL A 379 -13.35 -8.71 -18.02
N ASN A 380 -13.42 -8.02 -16.87
CA ASN A 380 -12.72 -8.44 -15.67
C ASN A 380 -13.75 -8.84 -14.59
N VAL A 381 -13.50 -9.98 -13.94
CA VAL A 381 -14.42 -10.55 -12.96
C VAL A 381 -13.70 -10.92 -11.66
N GLY A 382 -14.43 -10.97 -10.55
CA GLY A 382 -13.89 -11.38 -9.26
C GLY A 382 -12.73 -10.49 -8.79
N LYS A 383 -11.57 -11.09 -8.52
CA LYS A 383 -10.36 -10.41 -8.02
C LYS A 383 -9.65 -9.52 -9.05
N ASP A 384 -9.99 -9.67 -10.33
CA ASP A 384 -9.35 -8.90 -11.41
C ASP A 384 -10.12 -7.60 -11.71
N THR A 385 -11.22 -7.31 -11.01
CA THR A 385 -11.95 -6.04 -11.13
C THR A 385 -11.17 -4.89 -10.51
N MET A 386 -11.38 -3.66 -11.04
CA MET A 386 -10.76 -2.43 -10.52
C MET A 386 -11.10 -2.24 -9.02
N LEU A 387 -12.35 -2.48 -8.63
CA LEU A 387 -12.76 -2.40 -7.22
C LEU A 387 -11.99 -3.39 -6.33
N ALA A 388 -11.79 -4.64 -6.79
CA ALA A 388 -11.03 -5.63 -6.05
C ALA A 388 -9.55 -5.22 -5.89
N HIS A 389 -8.94 -4.64 -6.93
CA HIS A 389 -7.59 -4.08 -6.86
C HIS A 389 -7.49 -2.91 -5.86
N ILE A 390 -8.48 -2.00 -5.84
CA ILE A 390 -8.55 -0.90 -4.86
C ILE A 390 -8.63 -1.46 -3.44
N ILE A 391 -9.54 -2.40 -3.18
CA ILE A 391 -9.69 -3.04 -1.87
C ILE A 391 -8.37 -3.68 -1.43
N LYS A 392 -7.72 -4.42 -2.32
CA LYS A 392 -6.44 -5.07 -2.05
C LYS A 392 -5.34 -4.04 -1.72
N MET A 393 -5.21 -2.95 -2.50
CA MET A 393 -4.23 -1.90 -2.22
C MET A 393 -4.44 -1.27 -0.84
N VAL A 394 -5.69 -0.99 -0.46
CA VAL A 394 -6.02 -0.45 0.87
C VAL A 394 -5.69 -1.46 1.97
N GLN A 395 -5.95 -2.74 1.77
CA GLN A 395 -5.60 -3.82 2.72
C GLN A 395 -4.08 -3.96 2.87
N ASP A 396 -3.32 -3.94 1.76
CA ASP A 396 -1.86 -4.02 1.76
C ASP A 396 -1.24 -2.81 2.47
N ALA A 397 -1.76 -1.60 2.21
CA ALA A 397 -1.34 -0.38 2.90
C ALA A 397 -1.58 -0.47 4.41
N GLN A 398 -2.75 -0.95 4.83
CA GLN A 398 -3.06 -1.14 6.23
C GLN A 398 -2.21 -2.24 6.89
N GLY A 399 -1.78 -3.24 6.11
CA GLY A 399 -0.86 -4.28 6.56
C GLY A 399 0.59 -3.84 6.70
N SER A 400 0.98 -2.72 6.08
CA SER A 400 2.35 -2.21 6.11
C SER A 400 2.65 -1.42 7.39
N LYS A 401 3.95 -1.33 7.76
CA LYS A 401 4.42 -0.54 8.91
C LYS A 401 5.22 0.67 8.46
N ALA A 402 4.84 1.83 8.94
CA ALA A 402 5.64 3.04 8.78
C ALA A 402 6.99 2.93 9.53
N PRO A 403 8.06 3.62 9.10
CA PRO A 403 9.35 3.65 9.78
C PRO A 403 9.23 4.08 11.25
N VAL A 404 8.40 5.07 11.55
CA VAL A 404 8.13 5.51 12.93
C VAL A 404 7.51 4.41 13.79
N GLN A 405 6.65 3.56 13.22
CA GLN A 405 6.06 2.43 13.94
C GLN A 405 7.10 1.36 14.27
N LYS A 406 8.01 1.04 13.34
CA LYS A 406 9.13 0.12 13.59
C LYS A 406 10.02 0.61 14.73
N LEU A 407 10.27 1.94 14.79
CA LEU A 407 11.03 2.56 15.89
C LEU A 407 10.29 2.43 17.22
N VAL A 408 9.00 2.69 17.25
CA VAL A 408 8.14 2.57 18.44
C VAL A 408 8.14 1.13 18.98
N ASP A 409 7.98 0.15 18.10
CA ASP A 409 7.98 -1.28 18.46
C ASP A 409 9.33 -1.69 19.09
N LYS A 410 10.45 -1.22 18.51
CA LYS A 410 11.79 -1.44 19.05
C LYS A 410 11.97 -0.82 20.44
N ILE A 411 11.52 0.41 20.63
CA ILE A 411 11.57 1.08 21.93
C ILE A 411 10.73 0.33 22.95
N ALA A 412 9.51 -0.07 22.61
CA ALA A 412 8.62 -0.80 23.51
C ALA A 412 9.22 -2.16 23.96
N GLY A 413 9.92 -2.85 23.06
CA GLY A 413 10.61 -4.12 23.37
C GLY A 413 11.75 -3.98 24.38
N ILE A 414 12.41 -2.81 24.43
CA ILE A 414 13.48 -2.52 25.40
C ILE A 414 12.88 -1.96 26.71
N PHE A 415 11.84 -1.16 26.61
CA PHE A 415 11.26 -0.42 27.72
C PHE A 415 10.74 -1.32 28.84
N VAL A 416 10.00 -2.39 28.51
CA VAL A 416 9.39 -3.27 29.51
C VAL A 416 10.44 -3.99 30.38
N PRO A 417 11.49 -4.62 29.85
CA PRO A 417 12.60 -5.16 30.65
C PRO A 417 13.28 -4.12 31.56
N VAL A 418 13.51 -2.92 31.03
CA VAL A 418 14.14 -1.80 31.80
C VAL A 418 13.25 -1.40 32.97
N VAL A 419 11.95 -1.30 32.80
CA VAL A 419 10.99 -0.97 33.85
C VAL A 419 10.99 -2.05 34.96
N ILE A 420 11.04 -3.32 34.58
CA ILE A 420 11.13 -4.42 35.56
C ILE A 420 12.39 -4.28 36.40
N VAL A 421 13.54 -3.96 35.79
CA VAL A 421 14.81 -3.72 36.53
C VAL A 421 14.67 -2.51 37.46
N ILE A 422 14.08 -1.40 37.00
CA ILE A 422 13.82 -0.22 37.81
C ILE A 422 12.93 -0.57 39.03
N ALA A 423 11.87 -1.34 38.82
CA ALA A 423 10.99 -1.77 39.90
C ALA A 423 11.71 -2.61 40.94
N ILE A 424 12.60 -3.53 40.52
CA ILE A 424 13.42 -4.33 41.41
C ILE A 424 14.42 -3.40 42.20
N ILE A 425 15.08 -2.49 41.49
CA ILE A 425 15.98 -1.52 42.14
C ILE A 425 15.22 -0.66 43.15
N THR A 426 14.06 -0.17 42.81
CA THR A 426 13.18 0.61 43.69
C THR A 426 12.85 -0.20 44.96
N PHE A 427 12.45 -1.45 44.80
CA PHE A 427 12.19 -2.34 45.94
C PHE A 427 13.40 -2.50 46.83
N VAL A 428 14.59 -2.81 46.25
CA VAL A 428 15.84 -2.99 47.00
C VAL A 428 16.25 -1.71 47.73
N LEU A 429 16.15 -0.56 47.08
CA LEU A 429 16.48 0.74 47.74
C LEU A 429 15.56 1.01 48.92
N TRP A 430 14.26 0.74 48.82
CA TRP A 430 13.36 0.86 49.96
C TRP A 430 13.71 -0.11 51.10
N MET A 431 14.07 -1.36 50.75
CA MET A 431 14.50 -2.36 51.75
C MET A 431 15.77 -1.90 52.51
N LEU A 432 16.68 -1.18 51.84
CA LEU A 432 17.96 -0.72 52.46
C LEU A 432 17.82 0.61 53.19
N LEU A 433 16.92 1.50 52.73
CA LEU A 433 16.87 2.90 53.20
C LEU A 433 15.53 3.26 53.88
N GLY A 434 14.50 2.39 53.78
CA GLY A 434 13.11 2.74 54.12
C GLY A 434 12.70 2.62 55.58
N GLY A 435 13.59 2.24 56.49
CA GLY A 435 13.27 2.13 57.92
C GLY A 435 12.28 1.01 58.27
N ASP A 436 11.48 1.18 59.31
CA ASP A 436 10.61 0.12 59.88
C ASP A 436 9.53 -0.40 58.92
N ASN A 437 9.05 0.44 57.95
CA ASN A 437 8.05 0.09 56.98
C ASN A 437 8.63 -0.22 55.59
N SER A 438 9.90 -0.50 55.47
CA SER A 438 10.66 -0.65 54.24
C SER A 438 10.04 -1.69 53.27
N LEU A 439 9.58 -2.83 53.79
CA LEU A 439 8.99 -3.89 52.98
C LEU A 439 7.66 -3.46 52.29
N VAL A 440 6.78 -2.82 53.08
CA VAL A 440 5.46 -2.39 52.56
C VAL A 440 5.64 -1.25 51.55
N GLN A 441 6.44 -0.25 51.90
CA GLN A 441 6.72 0.90 51.04
C GLN A 441 7.46 0.48 49.76
N GLY A 442 8.44 -0.41 49.90
CA GLY A 442 9.19 -0.94 48.77
C GLY A 442 8.30 -1.72 47.78
N LEU A 443 7.41 -2.54 48.31
CA LEU A 443 6.49 -3.33 47.51
C LEU A 443 5.48 -2.44 46.76
N LEU A 444 4.90 -1.44 47.47
CA LEU A 444 3.97 -0.48 46.85
C LEU A 444 4.66 0.36 45.78
N ALA A 445 5.85 0.83 46.06
CA ALA A 445 6.63 1.62 45.12
C ALA A 445 6.96 0.78 43.82
N ALA A 446 7.43 -0.45 44.03
CA ALA A 446 7.72 -1.35 42.90
C ALA A 446 6.50 -1.67 42.06
N VAL A 447 5.36 -2.01 42.70
CA VAL A 447 4.06 -2.25 42.01
C VAL A 447 3.62 -0.98 41.25
N SER A 448 3.75 0.20 41.86
CA SER A 448 3.40 1.47 41.21
C SER A 448 4.25 1.73 39.99
N VAL A 449 5.56 1.48 40.02
CA VAL A 449 6.44 1.56 38.84
C VAL A 449 6.01 0.61 37.74
N LEU A 450 5.67 -0.63 38.07
CA LEU A 450 5.24 -1.62 37.06
C LEU A 450 3.92 -1.24 36.40
N VAL A 451 2.96 -0.72 37.17
CA VAL A 451 1.62 -0.39 36.66
C VAL A 451 1.64 0.86 35.78
N ILE A 452 2.29 1.95 36.25
CA ILE A 452 2.25 3.25 35.55
C ILE A 452 3.06 3.24 34.25
N ALA A 453 4.03 2.36 34.14
CA ALA A 453 4.93 2.29 33.00
C ALA A 453 4.34 1.58 31.74
N CYS A 454 3.04 1.29 31.73
CA CYS A 454 2.40 0.69 30.55
C CYS A 454 2.36 1.67 29.36
N PRO A 455 3.06 1.42 28.24
CA PRO A 455 3.02 2.28 27.05
C PRO A 455 1.82 1.94 26.14
N CYS A 456 0.61 1.77 26.72
CA CYS A 456 -0.55 1.22 26.04
C CYS A 456 -0.95 2.02 24.77
N ALA A 457 -0.95 3.35 24.86
CA ALA A 457 -1.32 4.24 23.75
C ALA A 457 -0.27 4.27 22.62
N LEU A 458 0.99 4.01 22.94
CA LEU A 458 2.11 4.12 21.98
C LEU A 458 1.95 3.15 20.80
N GLY A 459 1.50 1.92 21.06
CA GLY A 459 1.32 0.89 20.03
C GLY A 459 0.13 1.14 19.09
N LEU A 460 -0.79 2.05 19.44
CA LEU A 460 -2.01 2.30 18.67
C LEU A 460 -2.01 3.63 17.92
N ALA A 461 -1.34 4.65 18.43
CA ALA A 461 -1.42 6.01 17.91
C ALA A 461 -1.09 6.09 16.41
N THR A 462 0.07 5.59 16.02
CA THR A 462 0.53 5.63 14.62
C THR A 462 -0.30 4.72 13.69
N PRO A 463 -0.53 3.42 13.99
CA PRO A 463 -1.35 2.58 13.13
C PRO A 463 -2.77 3.14 12.91
N THR A 464 -3.41 3.65 13.96
CA THR A 464 -4.76 4.23 13.83
C THR A 464 -4.75 5.47 12.94
N ALA A 465 -3.77 6.36 13.08
CA ALA A 465 -3.63 7.54 12.23
C ALA A 465 -3.40 7.16 10.75
N ILE A 466 -2.55 6.17 10.48
CA ILE A 466 -2.29 5.65 9.14
C ILE A 466 -3.57 5.05 8.54
N MET A 467 -4.29 4.22 9.28
CA MET A 467 -5.54 3.60 8.80
C MET A 467 -6.58 4.64 8.41
N VAL A 468 -6.76 5.68 9.24
CA VAL A 468 -7.66 6.80 8.93
C VAL A 468 -7.17 7.56 7.70
N GLY A 469 -5.87 7.85 7.61
CA GLY A 469 -5.27 8.55 6.47
C GLY A 469 -5.44 7.79 5.16
N VAL A 470 -5.13 6.50 5.14
CA VAL A 470 -5.30 5.61 3.97
C VAL A 470 -6.78 5.51 3.58
N GLY A 471 -7.67 5.33 4.57
CA GLY A 471 -9.11 5.26 4.33
C GLY A 471 -9.67 6.55 3.73
N LYS A 472 -9.28 7.72 4.27
CA LYS A 472 -9.66 9.03 3.71
C LYS A 472 -9.08 9.27 2.32
N GLY A 473 -7.84 8.85 2.09
CA GLY A 473 -7.24 8.89 0.75
C GLY A 473 -8.09 8.11 -0.25
N ALA A 474 -8.44 6.87 0.08
CA ALA A 474 -9.25 6.01 -0.79
C ALA A 474 -10.64 6.60 -1.08
N GLU A 475 -11.32 7.21 -0.09
CA GLU A 475 -12.60 7.93 -0.28
C GLU A 475 -12.48 9.12 -1.26
N GLN A 476 -11.28 9.66 -1.45
CA GLN A 476 -10.99 10.78 -2.36
C GLN A 476 -10.31 10.34 -3.67
N GLY A 477 -10.33 9.04 -3.98
CA GLY A 477 -9.67 8.49 -5.17
C GLY A 477 -8.14 8.48 -5.07
N ILE A 478 -7.55 8.64 -3.88
CA ILE A 478 -6.10 8.56 -3.65
C ILE A 478 -5.78 7.22 -3.02
N LEU A 479 -5.23 6.30 -3.80
CA LEU A 479 -4.85 4.97 -3.33
C LEU A 479 -3.40 5.00 -2.86
N ILE A 480 -3.17 4.58 -1.62
CA ILE A 480 -1.86 4.54 -0.97
C ILE A 480 -1.48 3.07 -0.78
N LYS A 481 -0.32 2.63 -1.27
CA LYS A 481 0.12 1.23 -1.18
C LYS A 481 0.80 0.86 0.12
N ASP A 482 1.41 1.84 0.80
CA ASP A 482 2.15 1.57 2.03
C ASP A 482 2.16 2.78 2.98
N ALA A 483 2.34 2.47 4.26
CA ALA A 483 2.38 3.47 5.33
C ALA A 483 3.63 4.37 5.29
N GLU A 484 4.73 3.88 4.73
CA GLU A 484 5.98 4.63 4.58
C GLU A 484 5.78 5.81 3.63
N SER A 485 5.12 5.57 2.50
CA SER A 485 4.81 6.60 1.51
C SER A 485 3.93 7.71 2.08
N LEU A 486 2.96 7.37 2.92
CA LEU A 486 2.12 8.35 3.61
C LEU A 486 2.96 9.21 4.60
N GLU A 487 3.89 8.59 5.33
CA GLU A 487 4.81 9.32 6.24
C GLU A 487 5.75 10.23 5.45
N LEU A 488 6.31 9.75 4.33
CA LEU A 488 7.26 10.50 3.51
C LEU A 488 6.58 11.63 2.73
N ALA A 489 5.34 11.45 2.27
CA ALA A 489 4.60 12.46 1.51
C ALA A 489 4.53 13.80 2.23
N LYS A 490 4.39 13.81 3.57
CA LYS A 490 4.43 15.04 4.37
C LYS A 490 5.78 15.76 4.33
N LYS A 491 6.88 15.03 4.12
CA LYS A 491 8.25 15.55 4.16
C LYS A 491 8.74 15.97 2.77
N VAL A 492 7.98 15.69 1.71
CA VAL A 492 8.32 16.08 0.34
C VAL A 492 8.51 17.58 0.26
N ASN A 493 9.66 17.98 -0.29
CA ASN A 493 10.01 19.38 -0.52
C ASN A 493 10.24 19.69 -2.00
N THR A 494 10.27 18.67 -2.84
CA THR A 494 10.48 18.79 -4.28
C THR A 494 9.53 17.85 -5.01
N ILE A 495 8.80 18.35 -6.00
CA ILE A 495 7.93 17.54 -6.85
C ILE A 495 8.41 17.63 -8.30
N VAL A 496 8.50 16.48 -8.93
CA VAL A 496 8.84 16.32 -10.33
C VAL A 496 7.60 15.84 -11.07
N LEU A 497 7.11 16.62 -12.00
CA LEU A 497 5.93 16.35 -12.81
C LEU A 497 6.34 15.91 -14.21
N ASP A 498 5.84 14.79 -14.69
CA ASP A 498 5.86 14.54 -16.14
C ASP A 498 4.92 15.50 -16.85
N LYS A 499 5.22 15.84 -18.09
CA LYS A 499 4.34 16.70 -18.89
C LYS A 499 3.07 15.98 -19.33
N THR A 500 3.26 14.86 -20.05
CA THR A 500 2.20 14.20 -20.83
C THR A 500 1.27 13.39 -19.90
N GLY A 501 -0.05 13.59 -20.03
CA GLY A 501 -1.02 12.89 -19.18
C GLY A 501 -1.07 13.36 -17.72
N THR A 502 -0.05 14.09 -17.24
CA THR A 502 0.04 14.65 -15.88
C THR A 502 -0.33 16.14 -15.88
N ILE A 503 0.48 17.01 -16.47
CA ILE A 503 0.19 18.46 -16.62
C ILE A 503 -0.81 18.67 -17.75
N THR A 504 -0.71 17.87 -18.82
CA THR A 504 -1.56 17.91 -20.00
C THR A 504 -2.58 16.77 -19.99
N GLU A 505 -3.57 16.83 -20.91
CA GLU A 505 -4.65 15.81 -21.00
C GLU A 505 -4.16 14.44 -21.48
N GLY A 506 -2.96 14.33 -22.06
CA GLY A 506 -2.42 13.11 -22.68
C GLY A 506 -3.14 12.73 -23.97
N LYS A 507 -3.83 13.66 -24.59
CA LYS A 507 -4.59 13.50 -25.84
C LYS A 507 -4.15 14.53 -26.86
N PRO A 508 -3.04 14.29 -27.58
CA PRO A 508 -2.59 15.19 -28.63
C PRO A 508 -3.69 15.46 -29.64
N GLN A 509 -3.84 16.70 -30.08
CA GLN A 509 -4.82 17.13 -31.07
C GLN A 509 -4.14 17.96 -32.15
N VAL A 510 -4.62 17.84 -33.40
CA VAL A 510 -4.16 18.69 -34.50
C VAL A 510 -4.81 20.05 -34.34
N ASN A 511 -3.99 21.07 -34.06
CA ASN A 511 -4.47 22.46 -33.94
C ASN A 511 -4.55 23.17 -35.30
N ALA A 512 -3.59 22.92 -36.17
CA ALA A 512 -3.54 23.53 -37.49
C ALA A 512 -2.73 22.65 -38.47
N ILE A 513 -3.11 22.72 -39.74
CA ILE A 513 -2.36 22.13 -40.85
C ILE A 513 -2.20 23.18 -41.92
N LYS A 514 -0.99 23.31 -42.46
CA LYS A 514 -0.71 24.15 -43.59
C LYS A 514 -0.17 23.33 -44.74
N TRP A 515 -0.93 23.21 -45.81
CA TRP A 515 -0.54 22.55 -47.07
C TRP A 515 0.13 23.56 -48.01
N THR A 516 1.09 23.10 -48.81
CA THR A 516 1.63 23.88 -49.96
C THR A 516 0.58 23.91 -51.07
N ASN A 517 0.02 22.74 -51.40
CA ASN A 517 -1.15 22.61 -52.28
C ASN A 517 -2.03 21.50 -51.70
N GLU A 518 -3.28 21.79 -51.45
CA GLU A 518 -4.21 20.77 -50.98
C GLU A 518 -4.48 19.73 -52.06
N ASN A 519 -4.18 18.48 -51.78
CA ASN A 519 -4.43 17.33 -52.69
C ASN A 519 -5.12 16.21 -51.91
N PRO A 520 -6.35 15.82 -52.30
CA PRO A 520 -7.09 14.78 -51.62
C PRO A 520 -6.33 13.44 -51.55
N THR A 521 -5.58 13.10 -52.62
CA THR A 521 -4.78 11.86 -52.62
C THR A 521 -3.62 11.94 -51.60
N ALA A 522 -2.96 13.08 -51.46
CA ALA A 522 -1.91 13.27 -50.47
C ALA A 522 -2.47 13.19 -49.04
N GLN A 523 -3.68 13.70 -48.80
CA GLN A 523 -4.36 13.55 -47.51
C GLN A 523 -4.71 12.07 -47.20
N GLN A 524 -5.16 11.30 -48.18
CA GLN A 524 -5.42 9.86 -48.03
C GLN A 524 -4.12 9.07 -47.73
N VAL A 525 -3.02 9.43 -48.38
CA VAL A 525 -1.70 8.80 -48.13
C VAL A 525 -1.21 9.16 -46.72
N LEU A 526 -1.27 10.43 -46.31
CA LEU A 526 -0.95 10.87 -44.93
C LEU A 526 -1.76 10.07 -43.91
N PHE A 527 -3.09 10.01 -44.04
CA PHE A 527 -3.99 9.25 -43.19
C PHE A 527 -3.61 7.77 -43.13
N SER A 528 -3.28 7.17 -44.28
CA SER A 528 -2.97 5.73 -44.36
C SER A 528 -1.60 5.38 -43.76
N ILE A 529 -0.61 6.27 -43.82
CA ILE A 529 0.68 6.11 -43.15
C ILE A 529 0.48 6.20 -41.64
N GLU A 530 -0.20 7.24 -41.16
CA GLU A 530 -0.40 7.47 -39.73
C GLU A 530 -1.30 6.41 -39.09
N LYS A 531 -2.26 5.84 -39.83
CA LYS A 531 -3.10 4.74 -39.36
C LYS A 531 -2.32 3.45 -39.08
N GLN A 532 -1.13 3.25 -39.68
CA GLN A 532 -0.26 2.11 -39.43
C GLN A 532 0.81 2.41 -38.35
N SER A 533 0.88 3.64 -37.87
CA SER A 533 1.81 4.06 -36.83
C SER A 533 1.17 3.94 -35.46
N GLU A 534 1.90 3.40 -34.49
CA GLU A 534 1.46 3.30 -33.07
C GLU A 534 1.83 4.55 -32.25
N HIS A 535 2.32 5.62 -32.91
CA HIS A 535 2.76 6.82 -32.22
C HIS A 535 1.58 7.70 -31.79
N PRO A 536 1.53 8.26 -30.56
CA PRO A 536 0.41 9.12 -30.10
C PRO A 536 0.11 10.34 -30.98
N LEU A 537 1.13 10.89 -31.67
CA LEU A 537 0.93 11.99 -32.60
C LEU A 537 0.24 11.51 -33.90
N ALA A 538 0.47 10.28 -34.31
CA ALA A 538 -0.20 9.67 -35.45
C ALA A 538 -1.71 9.54 -35.19
N ASP A 539 -2.09 9.10 -34.00
CA ASP A 539 -3.50 9.04 -33.60
C ASP A 539 -4.21 10.40 -33.67
N ALA A 540 -3.50 11.50 -33.38
CA ALA A 540 -4.05 12.84 -33.52
C ALA A 540 -4.38 13.17 -34.98
N VAL A 541 -3.49 12.79 -35.92
CA VAL A 541 -3.70 12.99 -37.36
C VAL A 541 -4.81 12.07 -37.87
N VAL A 542 -4.85 10.82 -37.41
CA VAL A 542 -5.92 9.88 -37.79
C VAL A 542 -7.28 10.38 -37.33
N ARG A 543 -7.42 10.89 -36.11
CA ARG A 543 -8.68 11.49 -35.62
C ARG A 543 -9.08 12.74 -36.41
N TYR A 544 -8.11 13.56 -36.79
CA TYR A 544 -8.39 14.77 -37.58
C TYR A 544 -8.94 14.42 -38.98
N TYR A 545 -8.46 13.33 -39.58
CA TYR A 545 -8.87 12.84 -40.88
C TYR A 545 -9.82 11.61 -40.83
N GLU A 546 -10.58 11.41 -39.76
CA GLU A 546 -11.43 10.21 -39.55
C GLU A 546 -12.43 9.94 -40.70
N ASN A 547 -12.87 10.99 -41.40
CA ASN A 547 -13.77 10.89 -42.54
C ASN A 547 -13.06 10.63 -43.89
N THR A 548 -11.72 10.47 -43.87
CA THR A 548 -10.92 10.24 -45.08
C THR A 548 -10.82 8.74 -45.39
N ALA A 549 -11.13 8.36 -46.62
CA ALA A 549 -10.97 6.96 -47.03
C ALA A 549 -9.50 6.58 -47.13
N PRO A 550 -9.06 5.46 -46.49
CA PRO A 550 -7.68 5.01 -46.57
C PRO A 550 -7.34 4.50 -48.00
N VAL A 551 -6.06 4.64 -48.37
CA VAL A 551 -5.48 4.00 -49.56
C VAL A 551 -4.58 2.83 -49.13
N SER A 552 -4.44 1.85 -50.02
CA SER A 552 -3.52 0.72 -49.78
C SER A 552 -2.09 1.17 -50.05
N LEU A 553 -1.23 1.18 -49.03
CA LEU A 553 0.18 1.47 -49.20
C LEU A 553 0.93 0.26 -49.74
N ASP A 554 1.90 0.48 -50.64
CA ASP A 554 2.79 -0.56 -51.16
C ASP A 554 3.76 -1.06 -50.08
N THR A 555 4.26 -0.15 -49.26
CA THR A 555 5.16 -0.42 -48.11
C THR A 555 4.91 0.57 -46.98
N PHE A 556 5.21 0.15 -45.73
CA PHE A 556 5.24 0.99 -44.55
C PHE A 556 6.48 0.64 -43.71
N GLU A 557 7.18 1.63 -43.20
CA GLU A 557 8.33 1.46 -42.30
C GLU A 557 8.35 2.56 -41.24
N SER A 558 8.38 2.17 -39.97
CA SER A 558 8.57 3.07 -38.83
C SER A 558 10.08 3.35 -38.64
N LEU A 559 10.45 4.64 -38.56
CA LEU A 559 11.82 5.12 -38.39
C LEU A 559 12.01 5.66 -36.98
N THR A 560 12.62 4.86 -36.12
CA THR A 560 12.76 5.14 -34.68
C THR A 560 13.35 6.53 -34.42
N GLY A 561 12.62 7.35 -33.66
CA GLY A 561 13.03 8.71 -33.30
C GLY A 561 12.94 9.76 -34.41
N MET A 562 12.45 9.41 -35.59
CA MET A 562 12.35 10.33 -36.75
C MET A 562 10.95 10.43 -37.33
N GLY A 563 10.18 9.33 -37.37
CA GLY A 563 8.85 9.30 -37.95
C GLY A 563 8.53 8.00 -38.68
N ALA A 564 7.83 8.07 -39.80
CA ALA A 564 7.47 6.93 -40.63
C ALA A 564 7.63 7.26 -42.11
N LYS A 565 7.80 6.21 -42.95
CA LYS A 565 7.73 6.33 -44.41
C LYS A 565 6.76 5.29 -44.97
N GLY A 566 6.08 5.65 -46.06
CA GLY A 566 5.21 4.74 -46.78
C GLY A 566 5.31 4.95 -48.29
N ALA A 567 5.15 3.91 -49.08
CA ALA A 567 5.08 4.03 -50.54
C ALA A 567 3.63 3.87 -51.02
N TYR A 568 3.26 4.65 -52.04
CA TYR A 568 1.99 4.61 -52.72
C TYR A 568 2.14 4.88 -54.20
N LEU A 569 1.72 3.95 -55.03
CA LEU A 569 1.87 4.00 -56.50
C LEU A 569 3.31 4.25 -56.97
N GLY A 570 4.29 3.67 -56.28
CA GLY A 570 5.72 3.79 -56.57
C GLY A 570 6.38 5.08 -56.07
N GLU A 571 5.65 6.04 -55.50
CA GLU A 571 6.17 7.23 -54.84
C GLU A 571 6.30 7.02 -53.34
N THR A 572 7.43 7.49 -52.77
CA THR A 572 7.67 7.38 -51.32
C THR A 572 7.29 8.68 -50.62
N TYR A 573 6.59 8.55 -49.49
CA TYR A 573 6.16 9.66 -48.64
C TYR A 573 6.76 9.48 -47.23
N PHE A 574 7.02 10.60 -46.56
CA PHE A 574 7.60 10.67 -45.24
C PHE A 574 6.72 11.47 -44.30
N VAL A 575 6.53 10.99 -43.09
CA VAL A 575 5.86 11.68 -42.00
C VAL A 575 6.77 11.72 -40.80
N GLY A 576 7.11 12.89 -40.26
CA GLY A 576 7.97 12.93 -39.07
C GLY A 576 8.57 14.29 -38.76
N ASN A 577 9.69 14.29 -38.06
CA ASN A 577 10.37 15.48 -37.60
C ASN A 577 11.26 16.11 -38.69
N LYS A 578 11.77 17.33 -38.43
CA LYS A 578 12.65 18.06 -39.37
C LYS A 578 13.93 17.30 -39.73
N LYS A 579 14.44 16.43 -38.80
CA LYS A 579 15.64 15.64 -39.02
C LYS A 579 15.41 14.59 -40.12
N LEU A 580 14.23 13.96 -40.14
CA LEU A 580 13.86 13.02 -41.21
C LEU A 580 13.90 13.66 -42.58
N LEU A 581 13.38 14.89 -42.73
CA LEU A 581 13.41 15.60 -43.99
C LEU A 581 14.84 15.97 -44.42
N ALA A 582 15.67 16.42 -43.47
CA ALA A 582 17.07 16.79 -43.72
C ALA A 582 17.92 15.56 -44.17
N GLU A 583 17.77 14.41 -43.55
CA GLU A 583 18.48 13.20 -43.94
C GLU A 583 18.12 12.71 -45.34
N ASN A 584 16.85 12.88 -45.74
CA ASN A 584 16.36 12.52 -47.08
C ASN A 584 16.49 13.67 -48.10
N LYS A 585 17.14 14.82 -47.74
CA LYS A 585 17.38 15.98 -48.62
C LYS A 585 16.10 16.58 -49.20
N ILE A 586 15.02 16.57 -48.45
CA ILE A 586 13.71 17.08 -48.87
C ILE A 586 13.70 18.62 -48.73
N GLU A 587 13.26 19.30 -49.77
CA GLU A 587 13.18 20.76 -49.78
C GLU A 587 11.95 21.23 -48.98
N ILE A 588 12.13 22.25 -48.12
CA ILE A 588 11.07 22.86 -47.34
C ILE A 588 10.88 24.29 -47.86
N SER A 589 9.68 24.61 -48.29
CA SER A 589 9.35 25.98 -48.77
C SER A 589 9.53 27.01 -47.65
N PRO A 590 9.93 28.26 -47.96
CA PRO A 590 10.06 29.32 -46.97
C PRO A 590 8.78 29.56 -46.16
N GLU A 591 7.61 29.43 -46.79
CA GLU A 591 6.31 29.62 -46.16
C GLU A 591 6.05 28.55 -45.07
N LEU A 592 6.24 27.28 -45.42
CA LEU A 592 6.08 26.16 -44.45
C LEU A 592 7.09 26.24 -43.34
N ARG A 593 8.33 26.64 -43.64
CA ARG A 593 9.39 26.84 -42.63
C ARG A 593 9.02 27.90 -41.61
N GLN A 594 8.49 29.06 -42.10
CA GLN A 594 8.06 30.14 -41.22
C GLN A 594 6.92 29.68 -40.30
N ARG A 595 5.91 29.00 -40.84
CA ARG A 595 4.79 28.50 -40.05
C ARG A 595 5.24 27.48 -39.02
N ALA A 596 6.17 26.61 -39.36
CA ALA A 596 6.73 25.64 -38.41
C ALA A 596 7.42 26.29 -37.20
N VAL A 597 8.15 27.41 -37.44
CA VAL A 597 8.78 28.19 -36.36
C VAL A 597 7.72 28.87 -35.51
N GLU A 598 6.76 29.55 -36.11
CA GLU A 598 5.66 30.22 -35.40
C GLU A 598 4.89 29.26 -34.52
N TRP A 599 4.56 28.06 -35.01
CA TRP A 599 3.83 27.05 -34.25
C TRP A 599 4.68 26.38 -33.17
N GLY A 600 5.99 26.22 -33.41
CA GLY A 600 6.92 25.73 -32.39
C GLY A 600 7.02 26.70 -31.20
N GLU A 601 7.05 28.02 -31.46
CA GLU A 601 7.02 29.06 -30.41
C GLU A 601 5.69 29.10 -29.63
N GLN A 602 4.60 28.57 -30.21
CA GLN A 602 3.27 28.46 -29.60
C GLN A 602 3.05 27.12 -28.90
N ALA A 603 4.10 26.42 -28.47
CA ALA A 603 4.05 25.12 -27.78
C ALA A 603 3.48 23.95 -28.60
N ASN A 604 3.44 24.03 -29.94
CA ASN A 604 3.04 22.92 -30.76
C ASN A 604 4.23 22.04 -31.14
N THR A 605 4.01 20.73 -31.12
CA THR A 605 4.88 19.75 -31.76
C THR A 605 4.64 19.81 -33.27
N VAL A 606 5.70 20.07 -34.05
CA VAL A 606 5.61 20.23 -35.51
C VAL A 606 5.97 18.93 -36.20
N VAL A 607 5.01 18.37 -36.94
CA VAL A 607 5.18 17.19 -37.77
C VAL A 607 5.12 17.57 -39.23
N TRP A 608 6.00 17.01 -40.04
CA TRP A 608 6.13 17.27 -41.48
C TRP A 608 5.59 16.07 -42.26
N PHE A 609 4.90 16.34 -43.35
CA PHE A 609 4.57 15.36 -44.37
C PHE A 609 5.18 15.79 -45.70
N ALA A 610 5.83 14.87 -46.39
CA ALA A 610 6.60 15.16 -47.57
C ALA A 610 6.59 13.99 -48.59
N ASP A 611 6.83 14.32 -49.85
CA ASP A 611 7.22 13.36 -50.88
C ASP A 611 8.76 13.21 -50.93
N ASN A 612 9.29 12.53 -51.97
CA ASN A 612 10.73 12.37 -52.18
C ASN A 612 11.53 13.66 -52.42
N ARG A 613 10.87 14.79 -52.62
CA ARG A 613 11.52 16.04 -53.05
C ARG A 613 11.13 17.23 -52.19
N HIS A 614 9.86 17.35 -51.86
CA HIS A 614 9.32 18.56 -51.26
C HIS A 614 8.44 18.24 -50.03
N ALA A 615 8.50 19.13 -49.04
CA ALA A 615 7.51 19.13 -47.97
C ALA A 615 6.15 19.56 -48.51
N LEU A 616 5.14 18.68 -48.35
CA LEU A 616 3.78 18.89 -48.82
C LEU A 616 2.91 19.65 -47.81
N CYS A 617 3.08 19.34 -46.54
CA CYS A 617 2.44 20.09 -45.45
C CYS A 617 3.25 20.05 -44.16
N VAL A 618 2.87 20.95 -43.27
CA VAL A 618 3.30 21.00 -41.90
C VAL A 618 2.09 20.97 -40.97
N ILE A 619 2.17 20.19 -39.91
CA ILE A 619 1.08 19.89 -38.98
C ILE A 619 1.51 20.36 -37.58
N ALA A 620 0.68 21.17 -36.95
CA ALA A 620 0.82 21.60 -35.57
C ALA A 620 -0.03 20.71 -34.66
N ILE A 621 0.61 19.98 -33.77
CA ILE A 621 -0.05 19.10 -32.80
C ILE A 621 0.32 19.58 -31.41
N SER A 622 -0.66 19.76 -30.53
CA SER A 622 -0.42 20.04 -29.13
C SER A 622 -1.26 19.13 -28.22
N ASP A 623 -0.77 18.94 -27.03
CA ASP A 623 -1.49 18.30 -25.93
C ASP A 623 -1.92 19.41 -24.96
N LYS A 624 -3.22 19.60 -24.82
CA LYS A 624 -3.80 20.69 -24.03
C LYS A 624 -3.41 20.57 -22.56
N VAL A 625 -2.97 21.67 -21.95
CA VAL A 625 -2.78 21.77 -20.49
C VAL A 625 -4.14 21.62 -19.81
N LYS A 626 -4.23 20.75 -18.78
CA LYS A 626 -5.47 20.59 -18.01
C LYS A 626 -5.85 21.91 -17.35
N ASP A 627 -7.13 22.23 -17.32
CA ASP A 627 -7.63 23.50 -16.79
C ASP A 627 -7.26 23.69 -15.29
N THR A 628 -7.10 22.61 -14.54
CA THR A 628 -6.73 22.61 -13.11
C THR A 628 -5.21 22.66 -12.86
N SER A 629 -4.36 22.42 -13.86
CA SER A 629 -2.91 22.28 -13.66
C SER A 629 -2.26 23.56 -13.15
N VAL A 630 -2.66 24.72 -13.68
CA VAL A 630 -2.08 26.02 -13.27
C VAL A 630 -2.34 26.29 -11.79
N GLU A 631 -3.58 26.11 -11.35
CA GLU A 631 -3.96 26.30 -9.96
C GLU A 631 -3.24 25.31 -9.03
N ALA A 632 -3.18 24.03 -9.40
CA ALA A 632 -2.49 23.00 -8.62
C ALA A 632 -1.00 23.30 -8.44
N ILE A 633 -0.32 23.72 -9.51
CA ILE A 633 1.10 24.11 -9.48
C ILE A 633 1.31 25.30 -8.56
N GLN A 634 0.46 26.32 -8.65
CA GLN A 634 0.53 27.48 -7.76
C GLN A 634 0.33 27.11 -6.28
N GLN A 635 -0.61 26.22 -5.98
CA GLN A 635 -0.83 25.74 -4.62
C GLN A 635 0.40 24.98 -4.09
N LEU A 636 1.01 24.11 -4.89
CA LEU A 636 2.23 23.40 -4.51
C LEU A 636 3.38 24.37 -4.20
N GLN A 637 3.57 25.41 -5.03
CA GLN A 637 4.58 26.44 -4.80
C GLN A 637 4.31 27.27 -3.54
N GLN A 638 3.02 27.60 -3.25
CA GLN A 638 2.62 28.27 -2.02
C GLN A 638 2.88 27.43 -0.77
N MET A 639 2.84 26.09 -0.87
CA MET A 639 3.22 25.17 0.19
C MET A 639 4.76 25.12 0.40
N GLY A 640 5.55 25.83 -0.41
CA GLY A 640 7.01 25.82 -0.33
C GLY A 640 7.66 24.62 -1.01
N ILE A 641 6.95 23.95 -1.93
CA ILE A 641 7.46 22.81 -2.68
C ILE A 641 8.11 23.30 -3.98
N ASP A 642 9.33 22.86 -4.23
CA ASP A 642 10.02 23.13 -5.51
C ASP A 642 9.40 22.27 -6.61
N VAL A 643 8.87 22.90 -7.67
CA VAL A 643 8.22 22.20 -8.77
C VAL A 643 9.15 22.15 -9.99
N TYR A 644 9.34 20.94 -10.52
CA TYR A 644 10.09 20.65 -11.74
C TYR A 644 9.19 19.97 -12.77
N MET A 645 9.35 20.31 -14.04
CA MET A 645 8.71 19.59 -15.15
C MET A 645 9.78 18.83 -15.95
N LEU A 646 9.54 17.55 -16.22
CA LEU A 646 10.35 16.73 -17.13
C LEU A 646 9.54 16.37 -18.37
N THR A 647 10.18 16.41 -19.54
CA THR A 647 9.54 16.04 -20.80
C THR A 647 10.56 15.51 -21.82
N GLY A 648 10.10 14.62 -22.69
CA GLY A 648 10.86 14.22 -23.89
C GLY A 648 10.77 15.21 -25.05
N ASP A 649 9.94 16.26 -24.94
CA ASP A 649 9.79 17.28 -25.96
C ASP A 649 11.04 18.17 -26.07
N ASN A 650 11.12 18.93 -27.17
CA ASN A 650 12.16 19.93 -27.37
C ASN A 650 12.05 21.11 -26.40
N GLU A 651 13.17 21.85 -26.28
CA GLU A 651 13.31 22.99 -25.35
C GLU A 651 12.24 24.08 -25.56
N ALA A 652 11.88 24.37 -26.79
CA ALA A 652 10.89 25.42 -27.10
C ALA A 652 9.49 25.06 -26.60
N THR A 653 9.03 23.86 -26.89
CA THR A 653 7.73 23.35 -26.42
C THR A 653 7.69 23.25 -24.89
N ALA A 654 8.77 22.72 -24.27
CA ALA A 654 8.88 22.63 -22.83
C ALA A 654 8.84 23.99 -22.15
N GLY A 655 9.60 24.97 -22.67
CA GLY A 655 9.63 26.33 -22.14
C GLY A 655 8.28 27.03 -22.24
N ALA A 656 7.54 26.82 -23.35
CA ALA A 656 6.21 27.40 -23.51
C ALA A 656 5.19 26.84 -22.51
N ILE A 657 5.18 25.50 -22.28
CA ILE A 657 4.31 24.89 -21.28
C ILE A 657 4.71 25.32 -19.84
N ALA A 658 6.03 25.37 -19.55
CA ALA A 658 6.52 25.84 -18.26
C ALA A 658 6.09 27.29 -17.98
N SER A 659 6.19 28.17 -18.98
CA SER A 659 5.72 29.55 -18.88
C SER A 659 4.19 29.64 -18.68
N GLN A 660 3.42 28.87 -19.44
CA GLN A 660 1.96 28.82 -19.33
C GLN A 660 1.49 28.34 -17.94
N THR A 661 2.21 27.38 -17.35
CA THR A 661 1.85 26.75 -16.06
C THR A 661 2.51 27.42 -14.86
N GLY A 662 3.45 28.34 -15.08
CA GLY A 662 4.19 29.04 -14.02
C GLY A 662 5.24 28.15 -13.33
N ILE A 663 5.74 27.11 -14.01
CA ILE A 663 6.82 26.24 -13.50
C ILE A 663 8.18 26.89 -13.80
N PRO A 664 8.99 27.23 -12.78
CA PRO A 664 10.27 27.90 -12.98
C PRO A 664 11.38 26.97 -13.49
N ASN A 665 11.26 25.68 -13.20
CA ASN A 665 12.31 24.69 -13.47
C ASN A 665 11.79 23.60 -14.40
N PHE A 666 12.44 23.40 -15.54
CA PHE A 666 12.11 22.28 -16.44
C PHE A 666 13.34 21.67 -17.08
N ARG A 667 13.22 20.43 -17.57
CA ARG A 667 14.20 19.71 -18.38
C ARG A 667 13.50 19.16 -19.61
N ALA A 668 14.05 19.44 -20.79
CA ALA A 668 13.57 19.00 -22.09
C ALA A 668 14.42 17.84 -22.63
N GLU A 669 13.98 17.20 -23.69
CA GLU A 669 14.68 16.12 -24.42
C GLU A 669 15.13 14.95 -23.52
N MET A 670 14.35 14.67 -22.46
CA MET A 670 14.69 13.65 -21.47
C MET A 670 14.28 12.25 -21.93
N LEU A 671 15.24 11.33 -21.96
CA LEU A 671 14.97 9.90 -22.09
C LEU A 671 14.54 9.31 -20.73
N PRO A 672 13.83 8.18 -20.70
CA PRO A 672 13.36 7.57 -19.44
C PRO A 672 14.46 7.38 -18.38
N GLN A 673 15.65 6.94 -18.80
CA GLN A 673 16.79 6.76 -17.89
C GLN A 673 17.28 8.11 -17.33
N HIS A 674 17.34 9.14 -18.15
CA HIS A 674 17.77 10.48 -17.70
C HIS A 674 16.82 11.08 -16.66
N LYS A 675 15.51 10.77 -16.73
CA LYS A 675 14.55 11.19 -15.71
C LYS A 675 14.90 10.60 -14.35
N ALA A 676 15.23 9.30 -14.29
CA ALA A 676 15.64 8.64 -13.05
C ALA A 676 16.98 9.19 -12.51
N ASP A 677 17.94 9.47 -13.38
CA ASP A 677 19.23 10.06 -12.99
C ASP A 677 19.06 11.46 -12.39
N PHE A 678 18.17 12.27 -12.96
CA PHE A 678 17.83 13.59 -12.42
C PHE A 678 17.17 13.51 -11.02
N ILE A 679 16.30 12.53 -10.79
CA ILE A 679 15.73 12.31 -9.46
C ILE A 679 16.83 11.96 -8.46
N ARG A 680 17.77 11.06 -8.81
CA ARG A 680 18.93 10.73 -7.98
C ARG A 680 19.80 11.96 -7.67
N GLU A 681 20.01 12.83 -8.66
CA GLU A 681 20.74 14.09 -8.47
C GLU A 681 20.07 14.97 -7.40
N LEU A 682 18.75 15.15 -7.48
CA LEU A 682 17.99 15.91 -6.48
C LEU A 682 18.08 15.28 -5.10
N GLN A 683 17.97 13.94 -5.00
CA GLN A 683 18.10 13.20 -3.75
C GLN A 683 19.51 13.33 -3.15
N HIS A 684 20.57 13.27 -3.95
CA HIS A 684 21.94 13.50 -3.49
C HIS A 684 22.16 14.91 -2.96
N ASN A 685 21.40 15.89 -3.46
CA ASN A 685 21.39 17.28 -2.95
C ASN A 685 20.52 17.46 -1.69
N GLY A 686 20.08 16.36 -1.08
CA GLY A 686 19.28 16.36 0.17
C GLY A 686 17.82 16.73 -0.03
N LYS A 687 17.30 16.67 -1.24
CA LYS A 687 15.88 16.87 -1.55
C LYS A 687 15.10 15.57 -1.33
N LEU A 688 13.89 15.68 -0.81
CA LEU A 688 12.94 14.59 -0.70
C LEU A 688 11.94 14.73 -1.85
N VAL A 689 12.08 13.82 -2.83
CA VAL A 689 11.49 13.97 -4.16
C VAL A 689 10.24 13.14 -4.33
N ALA A 690 9.13 13.80 -4.73
CA ALA A 690 7.97 13.11 -5.28
C ALA A 690 8.01 13.15 -6.82
N MET A 691 7.76 12.01 -7.46
CA MET A 691 7.57 11.92 -8.92
C MET A 691 6.11 11.64 -9.24
N VAL A 692 5.54 12.43 -10.15
CA VAL A 692 4.17 12.23 -10.67
C VAL A 692 4.23 11.98 -12.16
N GLY A 693 3.62 10.89 -12.62
CA GLY A 693 3.61 10.52 -14.03
C GLY A 693 2.49 9.56 -14.40
N ASP A 694 2.31 9.29 -15.70
CA ASP A 694 1.33 8.34 -16.24
C ASP A 694 1.89 6.91 -16.44
N GLY A 695 3.18 6.75 -16.37
CA GLY A 695 3.92 5.54 -16.03
C GLY A 695 4.50 4.66 -17.10
N ILE A 696 4.16 4.74 -18.36
CA ILE A 696 4.82 3.85 -19.36
C ILE A 696 6.28 4.24 -19.54
N ASN A 697 6.54 5.53 -19.70
CA ASN A 697 7.89 6.08 -19.91
C ASN A 697 8.58 6.49 -18.60
N ASP A 698 7.84 6.53 -17.49
CA ASP A 698 8.28 7.08 -16.21
C ASP A 698 8.51 6.02 -15.14
N SER A 699 8.26 4.74 -15.45
CA SER A 699 8.33 3.64 -14.47
C SER A 699 9.65 3.61 -13.68
N THR A 700 10.79 3.82 -14.37
CA THR A 700 12.11 3.88 -13.72
C THR A 700 12.26 5.11 -12.82
N ALA A 701 11.72 6.26 -13.23
CA ALA A 701 11.72 7.49 -12.46
C ALA A 701 10.80 7.39 -11.23
N LEU A 702 9.60 6.83 -11.41
CA LEU A 702 8.65 6.53 -10.33
C LEU A 702 9.26 5.57 -9.31
N ALA A 703 9.92 4.50 -9.75
CA ALA A 703 10.60 3.55 -8.85
C ALA A 703 11.78 4.18 -8.07
N THR A 704 12.41 5.22 -8.62
CA THR A 704 13.58 5.88 -8.01
C THR A 704 13.18 6.94 -6.98
N ALA A 705 12.02 7.59 -7.12
CA ALA A 705 11.57 8.66 -6.25
C ALA A 705 11.25 8.17 -4.82
N ASP A 706 11.41 9.06 -3.81
CA ASP A 706 11.05 8.77 -2.43
C ASP A 706 9.53 8.51 -2.30
N VAL A 707 8.74 9.32 -3.00
CA VAL A 707 7.28 9.13 -3.15
C VAL A 707 6.95 9.12 -4.63
N SER A 708 6.29 8.07 -5.09
CA SER A 708 5.84 7.97 -6.49
C SER A 708 4.32 8.01 -6.56
N ILE A 709 3.80 8.82 -7.50
CA ILE A 709 2.37 9.05 -7.69
C ILE A 709 2.03 8.77 -9.15
N ALA A 710 1.21 7.76 -9.40
CA ALA A 710 0.67 7.47 -10.73
C ALA A 710 -0.67 8.17 -10.94
N MET A 711 -0.91 8.64 -12.16
CA MET A 711 -2.23 9.12 -12.58
C MET A 711 -3.10 7.95 -13.03
N GLY A 712 -4.34 7.84 -12.52
CA GLY A 712 -5.22 6.67 -12.70
C GLY A 712 -5.71 6.43 -14.14
N LYS A 713 -5.56 7.41 -15.03
CA LYS A 713 -5.75 7.24 -16.49
C LYS A 713 -4.49 6.72 -17.18
N GLY A 714 -3.40 6.52 -16.43
CA GLY A 714 -2.15 5.97 -16.91
C GLY A 714 -2.20 4.45 -17.13
N SER A 715 -1.05 3.86 -17.42
CA SER A 715 -0.96 2.42 -17.64
C SER A 715 -1.05 1.62 -16.35
N ASP A 716 -1.51 0.37 -16.45
CA ASP A 716 -1.49 -0.58 -15.32
C ASP A 716 -0.08 -0.74 -14.74
N ILE A 717 0.96 -0.63 -15.58
CA ILE A 717 2.37 -0.65 -15.17
C ILE A 717 2.71 0.49 -14.21
N ALA A 718 2.17 1.70 -14.45
CA ALA A 718 2.37 2.82 -13.54
C ALA A 718 1.73 2.58 -12.18
N MET A 719 0.51 2.08 -12.20
CA MET A 719 -0.20 1.74 -10.97
C MET A 719 0.54 0.66 -10.19
N ASP A 720 1.19 -0.29 -10.87
CA ASP A 720 1.96 -1.35 -10.20
C ASP A 720 3.27 -0.84 -9.57
N VAL A 721 3.95 0.09 -10.20
CA VAL A 721 5.24 0.62 -9.73
C VAL A 721 5.05 1.74 -8.70
N ALA A 722 4.07 2.61 -8.87
CA ALA A 722 3.87 3.75 -8.00
C ALA A 722 3.41 3.34 -6.59
N LYS A 723 3.86 4.08 -5.59
CA LYS A 723 3.49 3.91 -4.17
C LYS A 723 2.13 4.54 -3.85
N MET A 724 1.71 5.51 -4.65
CA MET A 724 0.39 6.13 -4.59
C MET A 724 -0.21 6.21 -5.98
N THR A 725 -1.52 6.13 -6.09
CA THR A 725 -2.26 6.29 -7.36
C THR A 725 -3.41 7.26 -7.14
N ILE A 726 -3.56 8.24 -8.04
CA ILE A 726 -4.71 9.16 -8.08
C ILE A 726 -5.61 8.68 -9.22
N ILE A 727 -6.82 8.22 -8.91
CA ILE A 727 -7.78 7.66 -9.87
C ILE A 727 -8.58 8.77 -10.53
#